data_b9a26f67f4e614be780e460729e7669f
#
_entry.id   b9a26f67f4e614be780e460729e7669f
#
_cell.length_a   1.000
_cell.length_b   1.000
_cell.length_c   1.000
_cell.angle_alpha   90.00
_cell.angle_beta   90.00
_cell.angle_gamma   90.00
#
_symmetry.space_group_name_H-M   'P 1'
#
loop_
_entity.id
_entity.type
_entity.pdbx_description
1 polymer ?
#
loop_
_entity_poly.entity_id
_entity_poly.type
_entity_poly.pdbx_seq_one_letter_code
_entity_poly.pdbx_strand_id
1 'polypeptide(L)'
;MQLLFKPKTAKSAEPTPVLVVAKDDTETSSGPLGALLKLKDLRLAAADLIKQVIPSAESKDDVSALPLPSPVPSTLFIVLDKAVASSSDLFALHLTTSASTVFLKGTDVKAYLESIAPSPEAVRVVDFAELKANAPAPQAKAAPKAAAKEQPKKAAKDDDLYEMAIQHKKEEDFPGWYTDVVVKGQLIDYYDISGCYILRPASYTIWQTIQEFFDGRIKKLGVQDCYFPMFVSQARLEREKDHIEGFAPEVAWVTKAGKSDLEEHIAIRPTSETVMYPYYAKWIKSHRDLPLKLNQWNSVVRWEFKNPQPFLRTREFLWQEGHTAFLTKAEADKEVTDILDLYRQVYEDYLAVPVIPGVKSENEKFAGADYTTTVEGFIPTTGRGIQGGTSHHLGQNFSKMFEINVEDPKATQADREAGKDTKVNVYQNSWGLSTRTIGVMVMTHGDDQGLVFPPKVALTQVVVVPVGLSKGEGKNQPIYDACQKLADELSAAGIRATADLREGYTPGWKFNDWEMRGVPLRLELGPRDIAAGTTLAVRRYDNFKESYPLEGIAKTVEGKLEDIQKALFDRALDKFNASVRPVTQWKDIVPTLDAKCAVVIPWCEDPQCEDDIKERSKQEAMKGQDEDSKAPSAGAKSLCIPFDQDRFGKFPEGENQKCVQCDKKAKRWALFGRSY
;
A
#
# COMPACT_ATOMS: atom_id res chain seq x y z
N MET A 1 17.89 -1.92 29.11
CA MET A 1 16.50 -1.99 28.57
C MET A 1 15.53 -2.43 29.65
N GLN A 2 14.37 -1.78 29.75
CA GLN A 2 13.24 -2.21 30.60
C GLN A 2 12.02 -2.40 29.71
N LEU A 3 11.31 -3.53 29.85
CA LEU A 3 10.12 -3.85 29.08
C LEU A 3 9.00 -4.29 30.02
N LEU A 4 7.79 -3.77 29.83
CA LEU A 4 6.62 -4.16 30.59
C LEU A 4 5.72 -5.10 29.78
N PHE A 5 5.37 -6.24 30.36
CA PHE A 5 4.51 -7.26 29.73
C PHE A 5 3.22 -7.43 30.53
N LYS A 6 2.18 -7.83 29.81
CA LYS A 6 0.86 -8.18 30.36
C LYS A 6 0.52 -9.62 30.02
N PRO A 7 0.21 -10.51 30.98
CA PRO A 7 -0.37 -11.82 30.70
C PRO A 7 -1.85 -11.70 30.31
N LYS A 8 -2.37 -12.71 29.63
CA LYS A 8 -3.81 -12.82 29.37
C LYS A 8 -4.52 -13.23 30.66
N THR A 9 -5.30 -12.33 31.22
CA THR A 9 -6.12 -12.55 32.43
C THR A 9 -7.58 -12.76 32.06
N ALA A 10 -8.36 -13.43 32.92
CA ALA A 10 -9.82 -13.47 32.81
C ALA A 10 -10.40 -12.05 32.93
N LYS A 11 -11.55 -11.77 32.28
CA LYS A 11 -12.17 -10.43 32.24
C LYS A 11 -12.46 -9.78 33.63
N SER A 12 -12.43 -10.58 34.71
CA SER A 12 -12.71 -10.17 36.07
C SER A 12 -11.50 -10.12 37.01
N ALA A 13 -10.29 -10.40 36.53
CA ALA A 13 -9.08 -10.42 37.35
C ALA A 13 -8.16 -9.23 37.03
N GLU A 14 -7.58 -8.61 38.03
CA GLU A 14 -6.56 -7.59 37.82
C GLU A 14 -5.35 -8.18 37.10
N PRO A 15 -4.79 -7.47 36.10
CA PRO A 15 -3.62 -7.95 35.39
C PRO A 15 -2.38 -7.91 36.30
N THR A 16 -1.60 -8.97 36.31
CA THR A 16 -0.29 -9.02 36.97
C THR A 16 0.77 -8.55 35.97
N PRO A 17 1.23 -7.30 35.98
CA PRO A 17 2.24 -6.81 35.05
C PRO A 17 3.59 -7.42 35.37
N VAL A 18 4.39 -7.69 34.33
CA VAL A 18 5.72 -8.25 34.44
C VAL A 18 6.71 -7.24 33.85
N LEU A 19 7.59 -6.69 34.69
CA LEU A 19 8.68 -5.81 34.27
C LEU A 19 9.92 -6.66 34.03
N VAL A 20 10.46 -6.59 32.80
CA VAL A 20 11.73 -7.25 32.43
C VAL A 20 12.83 -6.20 32.41
N VAL A 21 13.91 -6.44 33.16
CA VAL A 21 15.13 -5.62 33.17
C VAL A 21 16.26 -6.46 32.57
N ALA A 22 16.75 -6.08 31.40
CA ALA A 22 17.75 -6.83 30.63
C ALA A 22 18.74 -5.89 29.95
N LYS A 23 19.83 -6.43 29.36
CA LYS A 23 20.73 -5.67 28.47
C LYS A 23 19.98 -5.26 27.19
N ASP A 24 20.45 -4.21 26.51
CA ASP A 24 19.79 -3.72 25.29
C ASP A 24 19.86 -4.70 24.12
N ASP A 25 20.85 -5.58 24.15
CA ASP A 25 21.07 -6.65 23.18
C ASP A 25 20.45 -8.01 23.58
N THR A 26 19.80 -8.08 24.75
CA THR A 26 19.14 -9.32 25.19
C THR A 26 17.83 -9.54 24.45
N GLU A 27 17.72 -10.67 23.78
CA GLU A 27 16.46 -11.08 23.12
C GLU A 27 15.45 -11.63 24.12
N THR A 28 14.42 -10.86 24.44
CA THR A 28 13.38 -11.20 25.43
C THR A 28 12.14 -11.80 24.74
N SER A 29 12.15 -13.11 24.54
CA SER A 29 11.00 -13.82 23.95
C SER A 29 9.87 -14.02 24.95
N SER A 30 8.69 -13.43 24.69
CA SER A 30 7.52 -13.47 25.58
C SER A 30 6.93 -14.88 25.77
N GLY A 31 6.99 -15.73 24.75
CA GLY A 31 6.46 -17.10 24.81
C GLY A 31 7.20 -17.99 25.81
N PRO A 32 8.51 -18.22 25.66
CA PRO A 32 9.32 -18.97 26.64
C PRO A 32 9.30 -18.37 28.05
N LEU A 33 9.32 -17.04 28.16
CA LEU A 33 9.22 -16.36 29.45
C LEU A 33 7.87 -16.61 30.11
N GLY A 34 6.77 -16.53 29.35
CA GLY A 34 5.43 -16.85 29.85
C GLY A 34 5.32 -18.28 30.33
N ALA A 35 5.91 -19.26 29.63
CA ALA A 35 5.96 -20.65 30.05
C ALA A 35 6.71 -20.84 31.38
N LEU A 36 7.90 -20.19 31.50
CA LEU A 36 8.72 -20.22 32.73
C LEU A 36 7.99 -19.64 33.93
N LEU A 37 7.26 -18.54 33.73
CA LEU A 37 6.49 -17.87 34.77
C LEU A 37 5.09 -18.48 35.00
N LYS A 38 4.70 -19.49 34.21
CA LYS A 38 3.36 -20.11 34.20
C LYS A 38 2.25 -19.11 33.88
N LEU A 39 2.55 -18.09 33.07
CA LEU A 39 1.63 -17.05 32.62
C LEU A 39 1.21 -17.32 31.17
N LYS A 40 -0.08 -17.23 30.89
CA LYS A 40 -0.61 -17.46 29.52
C LYS A 40 -0.50 -16.19 28.68
N ASP A 41 -0.13 -16.34 27.40
CA ASP A 41 -0.15 -15.28 26.39
C ASP A 41 0.49 -13.96 26.88
N LEU A 42 1.76 -14.00 27.32
CA LEU A 42 2.50 -12.83 27.75
C LEU A 42 2.75 -11.91 26.54
N ARG A 43 2.29 -10.65 26.60
CA ARG A 43 2.40 -9.65 25.53
C ARG A 43 2.92 -8.34 26.08
N LEU A 44 3.57 -7.51 25.25
CA LEU A 44 3.93 -6.15 25.65
C LEU A 44 2.68 -5.39 26.14
N ALA A 45 2.85 -4.63 27.21
CA ALA A 45 1.78 -3.88 27.84
C ALA A 45 1.29 -2.75 26.92
N ALA A 46 -0.02 -2.52 26.93
CA ALA A 46 -0.62 -1.34 26.28
C ALA A 46 -0.42 -0.08 27.13
N ALA A 47 -0.56 1.09 26.52
CA ALA A 47 -0.32 2.39 27.16
C ALA A 47 -1.09 2.58 28.48
N ASP A 48 -2.32 2.10 28.58
CA ASP A 48 -3.13 2.22 29.79
C ASP A 48 -2.53 1.48 30.98
N LEU A 49 -2.01 0.26 30.77
CA LEU A 49 -1.35 -0.49 31.83
C LEU A 49 0.02 0.11 32.19
N ILE A 50 0.73 0.66 31.18
CA ILE A 50 1.99 1.36 31.43
C ILE A 50 1.74 2.57 32.34
N LYS A 51 0.72 3.38 32.06
CA LYS A 51 0.32 4.50 32.92
C LYS A 51 -0.12 4.09 34.35
N GLN A 52 -0.72 2.91 34.48
CA GLN A 52 -1.05 2.38 35.80
C GLN A 52 0.20 1.99 36.60
N VAL A 53 1.24 1.46 35.94
CA VAL A 53 2.50 1.04 36.58
C VAL A 53 3.49 2.20 36.69
N ILE A 54 3.57 3.07 35.69
CA ILE A 54 4.45 4.25 35.66
C ILE A 54 3.59 5.46 35.24
N PRO A 55 2.99 6.19 36.16
CA PRO A 55 2.02 7.25 35.89
C PRO A 55 2.53 8.39 35.00
N SER A 56 3.84 8.61 34.97
CA SER A 56 4.50 9.63 34.12
C SER A 56 4.82 9.16 32.68
N ALA A 57 4.59 7.89 32.34
CA ALA A 57 4.85 7.36 31.01
C ALA A 57 3.70 7.69 30.04
N GLU A 58 4.05 8.14 28.84
CA GLU A 58 3.07 8.40 27.76
C GLU A 58 3.06 7.27 26.71
N SER A 59 4.17 6.55 26.58
CA SER A 59 4.35 5.48 25.60
C SER A 59 5.09 4.27 26.16
N LYS A 60 5.16 3.18 25.39
CA LYS A 60 5.94 1.99 25.74
C LYS A 60 7.44 2.25 25.80
N ASP A 61 7.92 3.24 25.08
CA ASP A 61 9.36 3.57 24.98
C ASP A 61 9.83 4.31 26.25
N ASP A 62 8.90 4.91 27.00
CA ASP A 62 9.19 5.60 28.24
C ASP A 62 9.51 4.65 29.42
N VAL A 63 9.17 3.36 29.31
CA VAL A 63 9.40 2.36 30.38
C VAL A 63 10.88 2.26 30.74
N SER A 64 11.79 2.46 29.78
CA SER A 64 13.23 2.46 30.03
C SER A 64 13.79 3.82 30.48
N ALA A 65 13.08 4.91 30.24
CA ALA A 65 13.55 6.27 30.48
C ALA A 65 13.04 6.89 31.77
N LEU A 66 11.99 6.32 32.36
CA LEU A 66 11.33 6.89 33.53
C LEU A 66 11.55 6.04 34.79
N PRO A 67 11.61 6.67 35.98
CA PRO A 67 11.73 5.95 37.25
C PRO A 67 10.47 5.14 37.55
N LEU A 68 10.64 3.97 38.18
CA LEU A 68 9.53 3.22 38.73
C LEU A 68 8.89 4.02 39.90
N PRO A 69 7.55 3.96 40.04
CA PRO A 69 6.89 4.63 41.13
C PRO A 69 7.27 4.08 42.50
N SER A 70 7.20 4.88 43.55
CA SER A 70 7.36 4.45 44.93
C SER A 70 6.10 4.80 45.73
N PRO A 71 5.36 3.82 46.30
CA PRO A 71 5.65 2.38 46.25
C PRO A 71 5.35 1.75 44.86
N VAL A 72 6.06 0.69 44.54
CA VAL A 72 5.81 -0.13 43.35
C VAL A 72 4.46 -0.86 43.55
N PRO A 73 3.63 -0.98 42.49
CA PRO A 73 2.34 -1.67 42.59
C PRO A 73 2.51 -3.11 43.14
N SER A 74 1.63 -3.49 44.08
CA SER A 74 1.71 -4.80 44.74
C SER A 74 1.55 -6.01 43.84
N THR A 75 1.03 -5.79 42.64
CA THR A 75 0.84 -6.80 41.60
C THR A 75 2.00 -6.92 40.60
N LEU A 76 3.01 -6.01 40.72
CA LEU A 76 4.14 -6.02 39.76
C LEU A 76 5.11 -7.17 40.07
N PHE A 77 5.42 -7.98 39.04
CA PHE A 77 6.43 -9.00 39.08
C PHE A 77 7.66 -8.53 38.27
N ILE A 78 8.85 -8.66 38.83
CA ILE A 78 10.10 -8.18 38.20
C ILE A 78 10.95 -9.36 37.75
N VAL A 79 11.37 -9.36 36.50
CA VAL A 79 12.30 -10.33 35.91
C VAL A 79 13.61 -9.62 35.61
N LEU A 80 14.69 -10.04 36.24
CA LEU A 80 16.05 -9.53 36.00
C LEU A 80 16.83 -10.52 35.17
N ASP A 81 17.44 -10.07 34.10
CA ASP A 81 18.34 -10.87 33.28
C ASP A 81 19.57 -11.26 34.10
N LYS A 82 19.93 -12.56 34.09
CA LYS A 82 21.11 -13.10 34.71
C LYS A 82 22.38 -12.43 34.21
N ALA A 83 22.44 -12.08 32.93
CA ALA A 83 23.53 -11.35 32.30
C ALA A 83 23.75 -9.95 32.90
N VAL A 84 22.67 -9.32 33.42
CA VAL A 84 22.77 -8.09 34.23
C VAL A 84 23.12 -8.41 35.65
N ALA A 85 22.40 -9.32 36.33
CA ALA A 85 22.54 -9.63 37.74
C ALA A 85 23.97 -10.09 38.16
N SER A 86 24.67 -10.76 37.25
CA SER A 86 26.05 -11.28 37.48
C SER A 86 27.15 -10.42 36.89
N SER A 87 26.83 -9.27 36.26
CA SER A 87 27.81 -8.41 35.62
C SER A 87 28.50 -7.44 36.60
N SER A 88 29.79 -7.23 36.40
CA SER A 88 30.55 -6.15 37.03
C SER A 88 30.41 -4.80 36.30
N ASP A 89 29.79 -4.78 35.15
CA ASP A 89 29.57 -3.57 34.37
C ASP A 89 28.60 -2.61 35.09
N LEU A 90 28.67 -1.34 34.73
CA LEU A 90 27.77 -0.30 35.23
C LEU A 90 26.55 -0.20 34.32
N PHE A 91 25.38 -0.26 34.92
CA PHE A 91 24.08 -0.09 34.25
C PHE A 91 23.45 1.21 34.68
N ALA A 92 22.92 1.98 33.70
CA ALA A 92 22.18 3.19 33.97
C ALA A 92 20.75 2.85 34.38
N LEU A 93 20.32 3.36 35.55
CA LEU A 93 18.95 3.23 36.06
C LEU A 93 18.41 4.57 36.53
N HIS A 94 17.14 4.79 36.30
CA HIS A 94 16.42 5.92 36.87
C HIS A 94 15.84 5.53 38.22
N LEU A 95 16.22 6.24 39.28
CA LEU A 95 15.71 5.97 40.64
C LEU A 95 14.34 6.55 40.84
N THR A 96 13.54 5.89 41.72
CA THR A 96 12.14 6.24 42.00
C THR A 96 11.90 7.64 42.59
N THR A 97 12.94 8.30 43.10
CA THR A 97 12.82 9.56 43.86
C THR A 97 13.46 10.78 43.19
N SER A 98 14.13 10.62 42.06
CA SER A 98 14.79 11.76 41.39
C SER A 98 14.85 11.57 39.86
N ALA A 99 14.81 12.66 39.14
CA ALA A 99 15.10 12.67 37.70
C ALA A 99 16.56 12.36 37.35
N SER A 100 17.34 11.79 38.28
CA SER A 100 18.76 11.52 38.15
C SER A 100 18.97 10.08 37.69
N THR A 101 19.83 9.91 36.71
CA THR A 101 20.33 8.61 36.30
C THR A 101 21.48 8.20 37.20
N VAL A 102 21.40 6.98 37.75
CA VAL A 102 22.44 6.40 38.58
C VAL A 102 23.08 5.22 37.86
N PHE A 103 24.37 5.08 37.99
CA PHE A 103 25.12 3.96 37.43
C PHE A 103 25.42 2.94 38.54
N LEU A 104 24.81 1.75 38.45
CA LEU A 104 24.94 0.67 39.41
C LEU A 104 25.61 -0.55 38.79
N LYS A 105 26.41 -1.28 39.56
CA LYS A 105 26.89 -2.61 39.15
C LYS A 105 25.72 -3.59 39.12
N GLY A 106 25.79 -4.62 38.29
CA GLY A 106 24.68 -5.58 38.15
C GLY A 106 24.24 -6.21 39.47
N THR A 107 25.14 -6.48 40.42
CA THR A 107 24.81 -6.96 41.76
C THR A 107 24.02 -5.94 42.56
N ASP A 108 24.34 -4.66 42.41
CA ASP A 108 23.65 -3.55 43.11
C ASP A 108 22.29 -3.27 42.43
N VAL A 109 22.17 -3.47 41.12
CA VAL A 109 20.86 -3.43 40.40
C VAL A 109 19.90 -4.47 40.99
N LYS A 110 20.37 -5.69 41.24
CA LYS A 110 19.56 -6.74 41.87
C LYS A 110 19.11 -6.32 43.27
N ALA A 111 20.02 -5.88 44.10
CA ALA A 111 19.71 -5.44 45.48
C ALA A 111 18.73 -4.26 45.47
N TYR A 112 18.88 -3.31 44.54
CA TYR A 112 17.94 -2.19 44.40
C TYR A 112 16.53 -2.67 44.00
N LEU A 113 16.43 -3.56 42.98
CA LEU A 113 15.13 -4.10 42.56
C LEU A 113 14.44 -4.90 43.68
N GLU A 114 15.18 -5.67 44.44
CA GLU A 114 14.68 -6.40 45.64
C GLU A 114 14.20 -5.45 46.75
N SER A 115 14.82 -4.28 46.90
CA SER A 115 14.45 -3.28 47.90
C SER A 115 13.16 -2.53 47.56
N ILE A 116 12.82 -2.38 46.29
CA ILE A 116 11.62 -1.68 45.82
C ILE A 116 10.46 -2.61 45.50
N ALA A 117 10.70 -3.90 45.31
CA ALA A 117 9.71 -4.90 44.96
C ALA A 117 8.68 -5.09 46.09
N PRO A 118 7.42 -5.46 45.77
CA PRO A 118 6.37 -5.70 46.78
C PRO A 118 6.73 -6.80 47.79
N SER A 119 7.54 -7.77 47.35
CA SER A 119 8.15 -8.81 48.21
C SER A 119 9.45 -9.29 47.55
N PRO A 120 10.40 -9.89 48.28
CA PRO A 120 11.60 -10.48 47.68
C PRO A 120 11.31 -11.55 46.62
N GLU A 121 10.20 -12.25 46.75
CA GLU A 121 9.72 -13.29 45.82
C GLU A 121 9.19 -12.71 44.49
N ALA A 122 8.88 -11.42 44.48
CA ALA A 122 8.44 -10.71 43.29
C ALA A 122 9.60 -10.41 42.29
N VAL A 123 10.88 -10.62 42.68
CA VAL A 123 12.05 -10.46 41.82
C VAL A 123 12.61 -11.85 41.45
N ARG A 124 12.69 -12.15 40.16
CA ARG A 124 13.22 -13.41 39.66
C ARG A 124 14.34 -13.17 38.66
N VAL A 125 15.49 -13.80 38.91
CA VAL A 125 16.62 -13.79 37.96
C VAL A 125 16.41 -14.89 36.93
N VAL A 126 16.50 -14.54 35.66
CA VAL A 126 16.26 -15.44 34.52
C VAL A 126 17.46 -15.37 33.57
N ASP A 127 17.94 -16.52 33.12
CA ASP A 127 18.94 -16.63 32.06
C ASP A 127 18.22 -16.67 30.68
N PHE A 128 18.18 -15.55 29.99
CA PHE A 128 17.50 -15.47 28.70
C PHE A 128 18.21 -16.24 27.58
N ALA A 129 19.55 -16.43 27.68
CA ALA A 129 20.28 -17.23 26.72
C ALA A 129 19.92 -18.72 26.86
N GLU A 130 19.85 -19.22 28.09
CA GLU A 130 19.43 -20.59 28.38
C GLU A 130 17.93 -20.80 28.06
N LEU A 131 17.09 -19.78 28.33
CA LEU A 131 15.68 -19.80 28.03
C LEU A 131 15.43 -19.91 26.52
N LYS A 132 16.25 -19.24 25.71
CA LYS A 132 16.18 -19.32 24.24
C LYS A 132 16.69 -20.69 23.74
N ALA A 133 17.78 -21.20 24.28
CA ALA A 133 18.35 -22.49 23.88
C ALA A 133 17.41 -23.68 24.18
N ASN A 134 16.62 -23.58 25.25
CA ASN A 134 15.68 -24.62 25.69
C ASN A 134 14.25 -24.36 25.23
N ALA A 135 14.01 -23.34 24.40
CA ALA A 135 12.67 -23.08 23.85
C ALA A 135 12.27 -24.24 22.92
N PRO A 136 11.13 -24.90 23.16
CA PRO A 136 10.62 -25.86 22.20
C PRO A 136 10.37 -25.17 20.86
N ALA A 137 10.70 -25.86 19.75
CA ALA A 137 10.41 -25.37 18.42
C ALA A 137 8.94 -24.94 18.32
N PRO A 138 8.62 -23.88 17.58
CA PRO A 138 7.25 -23.33 17.55
C PRO A 138 6.26 -24.40 17.13
N GLN A 139 5.49 -24.90 18.10
CA GLN A 139 4.35 -25.77 17.81
C GLN A 139 3.21 -24.90 17.27
N ALA A 140 2.75 -25.25 16.09
CA ALA A 140 1.53 -24.71 15.52
C ALA A 140 0.37 -24.85 16.53
N LYS A 141 -0.37 -23.78 16.77
CA LYS A 141 -1.49 -23.73 17.71
C LYS A 141 -2.57 -24.72 17.29
N ALA A 142 -2.80 -25.72 18.12
CA ALA A 142 -3.93 -26.65 17.97
C ALA A 142 -5.24 -25.95 18.33
N ALA A 143 -6.24 -26.10 17.47
CA ALA A 143 -7.63 -25.69 17.70
C ALA A 143 -8.32 -26.57 18.77
N PRO A 144 -9.39 -26.12 19.42
CA PRO A 144 -10.02 -26.82 20.55
C PRO A 144 -10.73 -28.10 20.09
N LYS A 145 -10.46 -29.18 20.78
CA LYS A 145 -11.04 -30.53 20.54
C LYS A 145 -12.53 -30.56 20.84
N ALA A 146 -13.34 -30.87 19.84
CA ALA A 146 -14.63 -31.51 20.03
C ALA A 146 -14.44 -33.05 19.88
N ALA A 147 -15.14 -33.84 20.69
CA ALA A 147 -14.96 -35.28 20.80
C ALA A 147 -15.21 -36.01 19.47
N ALA A 148 -14.23 -36.79 19.05
CA ALA A 148 -14.28 -37.57 17.82
C ALA A 148 -14.53 -39.04 18.09
N LYS A 149 -15.38 -39.67 17.25
CA LYS A 149 -15.41 -41.09 17.02
C LYS A 149 -14.42 -41.45 15.93
N GLU A 150 -13.58 -42.43 16.20
CA GLU A 150 -12.58 -42.94 15.24
C GLU A 150 -13.22 -43.52 13.98
N GLN A 151 -12.71 -43.08 12.83
CA GLN A 151 -12.75 -43.79 11.55
C GLN A 151 -11.42 -43.62 10.80
N PRO A 152 -11.05 -44.51 9.85
CA PRO A 152 -9.68 -44.82 9.52
C PRO A 152 -9.01 -43.76 8.62
N LYS A 153 -7.68 -43.63 8.79
CA LYS A 153 -6.76 -42.77 8.05
C LYS A 153 -6.97 -42.85 6.53
N LYS A 154 -7.43 -41.78 5.92
CA LYS A 154 -7.29 -41.47 4.51
C LYS A 154 -6.28 -40.32 4.33
N ALA A 155 -5.47 -40.52 3.32
CA ALA A 155 -4.34 -39.80 2.80
C ALA A 155 -4.28 -38.28 2.98
N ALA A 156 -3.02 -37.80 3.13
CA ALA A 156 -2.52 -36.42 3.20
C ALA A 156 -2.77 -35.56 1.93
N LYS A 157 -4.01 -35.48 1.46
CA LYS A 157 -4.38 -34.70 0.25
C LYS A 157 -5.36 -33.56 0.51
N ASP A 158 -5.97 -33.50 1.69
CA ASP A 158 -6.94 -32.42 1.99
C ASP A 158 -6.30 -31.20 2.67
N ASP A 159 -5.20 -31.37 3.41
CA ASP A 159 -4.51 -30.27 4.08
C ASP A 159 -3.88 -29.29 3.07
N ASP A 160 -3.26 -29.79 2.00
CA ASP A 160 -2.66 -28.95 0.95
C ASP A 160 -3.70 -28.10 0.20
N LEU A 161 -4.92 -28.63 0.01
CA LEU A 161 -6.03 -27.89 -0.63
C LEU A 161 -6.59 -26.81 0.30
N TYR A 162 -6.61 -27.06 1.61
CA TYR A 162 -7.09 -26.09 2.59
C TYR A 162 -6.09 -24.93 2.79
N GLU A 163 -4.79 -25.19 2.72
CA GLU A 163 -3.76 -24.14 2.76
C GLU A 163 -3.78 -23.26 1.51
N MET A 164 -4.19 -23.80 0.36
CA MET A 164 -4.29 -23.06 -0.91
C MET A 164 -5.59 -22.26 -1.05
N ALA A 165 -6.65 -22.57 -0.31
CA ALA A 165 -7.91 -21.85 -0.44
C ALA A 165 -7.87 -20.45 0.19
N ILE A 166 -8.58 -19.48 -0.41
CA ILE A 166 -8.86 -18.19 0.22
C ILE A 166 -9.72 -18.44 1.46
N GLN A 167 -9.24 -18.03 2.63
CA GLN A 167 -9.89 -18.32 3.92
C GLN A 167 -10.87 -17.24 4.36
N HIS A 168 -10.68 -16.03 3.87
CA HIS A 168 -11.50 -14.87 4.20
C HIS A 168 -12.36 -14.50 2.98
N LYS A 169 -13.56 -14.01 3.23
CA LYS A 169 -14.43 -13.53 2.16
C LYS A 169 -14.33 -12.02 2.00
N LYS A 170 -14.35 -11.57 0.75
CA LYS A 170 -14.15 -10.19 0.36
C LYS A 170 -15.11 -9.21 1.05
N GLU A 171 -16.39 -9.59 1.18
CA GLU A 171 -17.41 -8.74 1.78
C GLU A 171 -17.50 -8.84 3.30
N GLU A 172 -16.97 -9.93 3.91
CA GLU A 172 -17.05 -10.19 5.35
C GLU A 172 -15.80 -9.72 6.10
N ASP A 173 -14.59 -10.02 5.55
CA ASP A 173 -13.28 -9.61 6.09
C ASP A 173 -12.37 -9.19 4.96
N PHE A 174 -12.52 -7.95 4.51
CA PHE A 174 -11.75 -7.40 3.41
C PHE A 174 -10.23 -7.37 3.66
N PRO A 175 -9.71 -6.97 4.84
CA PRO A 175 -8.27 -6.99 5.10
C PRO A 175 -7.67 -8.41 5.06
N GLY A 176 -8.34 -9.39 5.65
CA GLY A 176 -7.93 -10.79 5.62
C GLY A 176 -7.97 -11.34 4.20
N TRP A 177 -9.07 -11.10 3.48
CA TRP A 177 -9.21 -11.48 2.08
C TRP A 177 -8.11 -10.88 1.19
N TYR A 178 -7.83 -9.59 1.33
CA TYR A 178 -6.80 -8.92 0.52
C TYR A 178 -5.42 -9.53 0.76
N THR A 179 -5.07 -9.80 2.03
CA THR A 179 -3.82 -10.49 2.38
C THR A 179 -3.75 -11.88 1.77
N ASP A 180 -4.81 -12.68 1.90
CA ASP A 180 -4.88 -14.01 1.30
C ASP A 180 -4.67 -13.96 -0.22
N VAL A 181 -5.40 -13.09 -0.90
CA VAL A 181 -5.38 -13.01 -2.36
C VAL A 181 -4.02 -12.59 -2.91
N VAL A 182 -3.35 -11.60 -2.31
CA VAL A 182 -2.04 -11.13 -2.82
C VAL A 182 -0.91 -12.11 -2.53
N VAL A 183 -0.99 -12.87 -1.42
CA VAL A 183 0.02 -13.87 -1.04
C VAL A 183 -0.22 -15.20 -1.75
N LYS A 184 -1.42 -15.78 -1.58
CA LYS A 184 -1.76 -17.08 -2.17
C LYS A 184 -1.88 -17.02 -3.68
N GLY A 185 -2.33 -15.88 -4.22
CA GLY A 185 -2.29 -15.59 -5.65
C GLY A 185 -0.90 -15.33 -6.22
N GLN A 186 0.15 -15.39 -5.38
CA GLN A 186 1.56 -15.28 -5.76
C GLN A 186 1.95 -13.92 -6.36
N LEU A 187 1.34 -12.83 -5.87
CA LEU A 187 1.76 -11.47 -6.25
C LEU A 187 2.94 -10.98 -5.42
N ILE A 188 2.95 -11.29 -4.13
CA ILE A 188 3.98 -10.86 -3.19
C ILE A 188 4.38 -11.97 -2.23
N ASP A 189 5.52 -11.75 -1.59
CA ASP A 189 5.87 -12.36 -0.30
C ASP A 189 6.22 -11.26 0.71
N TYR A 190 6.02 -11.53 1.98
CA TYR A 190 6.41 -10.64 3.05
C TYR A 190 7.93 -10.66 3.23
N TYR A 191 8.48 -9.49 3.47
CA TYR A 191 9.89 -9.31 3.81
C TYR A 191 10.03 -9.02 5.32
N ASP A 192 11.22 -9.19 5.88
CA ASP A 192 11.48 -9.00 7.32
C ASP A 192 11.41 -7.52 7.76
N ILE A 193 11.50 -6.59 6.80
CA ILE A 193 11.26 -5.16 7.06
C ILE A 193 9.80 -4.84 6.80
N SER A 194 9.08 -4.47 7.85
CA SER A 194 7.67 -4.13 7.77
C SER A 194 7.40 -2.98 6.78
N GLY A 195 6.46 -3.18 5.87
CA GLY A 195 6.10 -2.23 4.81
C GLY A 195 6.96 -2.32 3.56
N CYS A 196 7.94 -3.24 3.53
CA CYS A 196 8.64 -3.66 2.32
C CYS A 196 8.13 -5.04 1.90
N TYR A 197 8.02 -5.28 0.60
CA TYR A 197 7.44 -6.50 0.05
C TYR A 197 8.26 -7.00 -1.12
N ILE A 198 8.35 -8.33 -1.25
CA ILE A 198 8.93 -8.97 -2.43
C ILE A 198 7.84 -8.99 -3.51
N LEU A 199 8.07 -8.33 -4.63
CA LEU A 199 7.20 -8.44 -5.81
C LEU A 199 7.55 -9.70 -6.57
N ARG A 200 6.60 -10.63 -6.69
CA ARG A 200 6.79 -11.87 -7.43
C ARG A 200 6.56 -11.68 -8.94
N PRO A 201 6.95 -12.63 -9.80
CA PRO A 201 6.90 -12.45 -11.25
C PRO A 201 5.55 -11.95 -11.80
N ALA A 202 4.42 -12.42 -11.26
CA ALA A 202 3.11 -12.00 -11.73
C ALA A 202 2.86 -10.50 -11.50
N SER A 203 3.13 -9.98 -10.30
CA SER A 203 2.97 -8.55 -10.02
C SER A 203 4.00 -7.69 -10.77
N TYR A 204 5.23 -8.19 -10.91
CA TYR A 204 6.26 -7.45 -11.63
C TYR A 204 5.97 -7.37 -13.14
N THR A 205 5.40 -8.42 -13.74
CA THR A 205 4.96 -8.42 -15.14
C THR A 205 3.84 -7.39 -15.37
N ILE A 206 2.90 -7.24 -14.43
CA ILE A 206 1.88 -6.17 -14.52
C ILE A 206 2.57 -4.80 -14.58
N TRP A 207 3.55 -4.58 -13.71
CA TRP A 207 4.32 -3.33 -13.69
C TRP A 207 5.10 -3.10 -14.97
N GLN A 208 5.77 -4.12 -15.53
CA GLN A 208 6.45 -4.05 -16.81
C GLN A 208 5.50 -3.71 -17.95
N THR A 209 4.31 -4.32 -18.00
CA THR A 209 3.29 -4.02 -19.02
C THR A 209 2.84 -2.55 -18.95
N ILE A 210 2.64 -2.01 -17.73
CA ILE A 210 2.33 -0.59 -17.52
C ILE A 210 3.50 0.26 -17.99
N GLN A 211 4.72 -0.12 -17.66
CA GLN A 211 5.94 0.57 -18.05
C GLN A 211 6.09 0.62 -19.58
N GLU A 212 5.95 -0.49 -20.27
CA GLU A 212 6.03 -0.56 -21.73
C GLU A 212 5.01 0.36 -22.42
N PHE A 213 3.77 0.32 -21.95
CA PHE A 213 2.72 1.20 -22.47
C PHE A 213 3.04 2.66 -22.23
N PHE A 214 3.26 3.03 -20.99
CA PHE A 214 3.42 4.42 -20.58
C PHE A 214 4.69 5.05 -21.15
N ASP A 215 5.81 4.34 -21.07
CA ASP A 215 7.10 4.74 -21.63
C ASP A 215 7.01 4.99 -23.15
N GLY A 216 6.38 4.06 -23.87
CA GLY A 216 6.16 4.20 -25.29
C GLY A 216 5.28 5.40 -25.68
N ARG A 217 4.40 5.86 -24.77
CA ARG A 217 3.54 7.03 -24.99
C ARG A 217 4.25 8.35 -24.66
N ILE A 218 4.94 8.43 -23.52
CA ILE A 218 5.62 9.66 -23.10
C ILE A 218 6.80 9.98 -24.02
N LYS A 219 7.49 8.99 -24.58
CA LYS A 219 8.53 9.20 -25.61
C LYS A 219 7.99 9.88 -26.87
N LYS A 220 6.75 9.60 -27.25
CA LYS A 220 6.08 10.32 -28.36
C LYS A 220 5.77 11.78 -28.02
N LEU A 221 5.69 12.12 -26.74
CA LEU A 221 5.56 13.49 -26.24
C LEU A 221 6.93 14.20 -26.10
N GLY A 222 8.03 13.53 -26.47
CA GLY A 222 9.38 14.05 -26.38
C GLY A 222 10.04 13.92 -25.02
N VAL A 223 9.48 13.12 -24.12
CA VAL A 223 10.07 12.83 -22.80
C VAL A 223 11.22 11.83 -22.98
N GLN A 224 12.31 12.06 -22.25
CA GLN A 224 13.49 11.20 -22.23
C GLN A 224 13.65 10.56 -20.85
N ASP A 225 14.04 9.29 -20.82
CA ASP A 225 14.37 8.65 -19.56
C ASP A 225 15.75 9.07 -19.07
N CYS A 226 15.88 9.18 -17.77
CA CYS A 226 17.13 9.50 -17.09
C CYS A 226 17.21 8.71 -15.77
N TYR A 227 18.33 8.85 -15.08
CA TYR A 227 18.50 8.32 -13.73
C TYR A 227 19.25 9.31 -12.85
N PHE A 228 18.66 9.64 -11.72
CA PHE A 228 19.27 10.46 -10.67
C PHE A 228 19.56 9.61 -9.44
N PRO A 229 20.61 9.93 -8.65
CA PRO A 229 20.97 9.16 -7.47
C PRO A 229 19.83 9.04 -6.47
N MET A 230 19.78 7.88 -5.78
CA MET A 230 18.79 7.64 -4.74
C MET A 230 19.06 8.39 -3.44
N PHE A 231 20.30 8.83 -3.23
CA PHE A 231 20.73 9.54 -2.02
C PHE A 231 20.62 11.04 -2.17
N VAL A 232 20.10 11.68 -1.12
CA VAL A 232 19.97 13.13 -1.00
C VAL A 232 20.74 13.58 0.22
N SER A 233 21.62 14.58 0.10
CA SER A 233 22.33 15.14 1.26
C SER A 233 21.38 15.91 2.17
N GLN A 234 21.66 15.91 3.47
CA GLN A 234 20.86 16.63 4.46
C GLN A 234 20.74 18.11 4.11
N ALA A 235 21.85 18.73 3.73
CA ALA A 235 21.87 20.15 3.37
C ALA A 235 20.94 20.49 2.18
N ARG A 236 20.77 19.58 1.22
CA ARG A 236 19.81 19.78 0.11
C ARG A 236 18.36 19.64 0.57
N LEU A 237 18.09 18.64 1.39
CA LEU A 237 16.73 18.38 1.87
C LEU A 237 16.26 19.50 2.82
N GLU A 238 17.14 20.03 3.65
CA GLU A 238 16.82 21.12 4.58
C GLU A 238 16.55 22.46 3.87
N ARG A 239 17.18 22.74 2.74
CA ARG A 239 16.88 23.92 1.92
C ARG A 239 15.44 23.96 1.42
N GLU A 240 14.81 22.80 1.24
CA GLU A 240 13.41 22.70 0.82
C GLU A 240 12.43 22.74 1.97
N LYS A 241 12.87 22.32 3.18
CA LYS A 241 12.02 22.26 4.37
C LYS A 241 11.42 23.63 4.72
N ASP A 242 12.15 24.71 4.41
CA ASP A 242 11.69 26.07 4.59
C ASP A 242 10.61 26.51 3.58
N HIS A 243 10.37 25.69 2.54
CA HIS A 243 9.48 26.02 1.41
C HIS A 243 8.40 24.99 1.15
N ILE A 244 8.50 23.76 1.72
CA ILE A 244 7.54 22.67 1.52
C ILE A 244 7.21 22.03 2.87
N GLU A 245 6.19 22.52 3.56
CA GLU A 245 5.59 21.84 4.69
C GLU A 245 4.99 20.50 4.23
N GLY A 246 5.45 19.38 4.79
CA GLY A 246 4.81 18.08 4.61
C GLY A 246 5.70 16.87 4.26
N PHE A 247 6.94 17.07 3.79
CA PHE A 247 7.83 15.95 3.44
C PHE A 247 8.77 15.48 4.56
N ALA A 248 8.93 16.24 5.63
CA ALA A 248 9.94 16.01 6.68
C ALA A 248 9.73 14.71 7.52
N PRO A 249 8.50 14.23 7.81
CA PRO A 249 8.32 13.12 8.76
C PRO A 249 8.60 11.72 8.18
N GLU A 250 8.65 11.57 6.87
CA GLU A 250 8.65 10.26 6.20
C GLU A 250 10.00 9.86 5.58
N VAL A 251 11.06 10.61 5.87
CA VAL A 251 12.39 10.38 5.26
C VAL A 251 13.16 9.30 6.04
N ALA A 252 13.70 8.32 5.32
CA ALA A 252 14.64 7.36 5.87
C ALA A 252 16.07 7.90 5.75
N TRP A 253 16.82 7.91 6.87
CA TRP A 253 18.17 8.43 6.95
C TRP A 253 19.22 7.33 7.00
N VAL A 254 20.28 7.48 6.24
CA VAL A 254 21.50 6.70 6.35
C VAL A 254 22.51 7.54 7.14
N THR A 255 22.86 7.05 8.33
CA THR A 255 23.73 7.74 9.29
C THR A 255 25.10 7.13 9.40
N LYS A 256 25.29 5.89 8.90
CA LYS A 256 26.55 5.13 9.01
C LYS A 256 27.01 4.56 7.68
N ALA A 257 28.32 4.53 7.48
CA ALA A 257 28.98 3.73 6.45
C ALA A 257 29.82 2.63 7.16
N GLY A 258 29.34 1.38 7.07
CA GLY A 258 29.89 0.29 7.88
C GLY A 258 29.66 0.54 9.37
N LYS A 259 30.76 0.68 10.16
CA LYS A 259 30.70 0.96 11.61
C LYS A 259 30.90 2.44 11.97
N SER A 260 31.29 3.28 11.01
CA SER A 260 31.60 4.69 11.24
C SER A 260 30.37 5.55 10.94
N ASP A 261 30.12 6.57 11.75
CA ASP A 261 29.12 7.57 11.46
C ASP A 261 29.57 8.42 10.27
N LEU A 262 28.59 8.83 9.44
CA LEU A 262 28.81 9.77 8.35
C LEU A 262 28.97 11.19 8.93
N GLU A 263 29.87 11.99 8.38
CA GLU A 263 30.02 13.40 8.74
C GLU A 263 28.76 14.21 8.41
N GLU A 264 28.13 13.91 7.29
CA GLU A 264 26.82 14.43 6.89
C GLU A 264 25.87 13.26 6.65
N HIS A 265 24.70 13.31 7.27
CA HIS A 265 23.68 12.29 7.04
C HIS A 265 23.12 12.42 5.64
N ILE A 266 22.76 11.29 5.04
CA ILE A 266 22.12 11.24 3.72
C ILE A 266 20.78 10.58 3.82
N ALA A 267 19.81 11.14 3.09
CA ALA A 267 18.46 10.62 3.01
C ALA A 267 18.30 9.67 1.81
N ILE A 268 17.44 8.68 1.94
CA ILE A 268 16.92 7.96 0.78
C ILE A 268 15.78 8.81 0.20
N ARG A 269 15.79 9.06 -1.11
CA ARG A 269 14.81 9.94 -1.78
C ARG A 269 13.36 9.52 -1.51
N PRO A 270 12.50 10.43 -1.03
CA PRO A 270 11.04 10.23 -1.00
C PRO A 270 10.37 10.67 -2.30
N THR A 271 11.04 11.53 -3.06
CA THR A 271 10.74 12.08 -4.39
C THR A 271 12.00 12.78 -4.90
N SER A 272 12.06 13.22 -6.15
CA SER A 272 13.35 13.65 -6.75
C SER A 272 13.44 15.12 -7.10
N GLU A 273 12.49 15.99 -6.75
CA GLU A 273 12.54 17.43 -7.03
C GLU A 273 13.86 18.05 -6.52
N THR A 274 14.21 17.79 -5.23
CA THR A 274 15.45 18.25 -4.58
C THR A 274 16.73 17.81 -5.28
N VAL A 275 16.68 16.64 -5.89
CA VAL A 275 17.83 16.06 -6.58
C VAL A 275 17.94 16.63 -8.00
N MET A 276 16.81 16.79 -8.70
CA MET A 276 16.77 17.11 -10.13
C MET A 276 16.89 18.61 -10.40
N TYR A 277 16.16 19.45 -9.67
CA TYR A 277 16.00 20.86 -10.03
C TYR A 277 17.27 21.71 -9.92
N PRO A 278 18.22 21.45 -8.99
CA PRO A 278 19.52 22.11 -9.04
C PRO A 278 20.32 21.81 -10.32
N TYR A 279 20.07 20.66 -10.96
CA TYR A 279 20.69 20.32 -12.23
C TYR A 279 19.94 20.92 -13.41
N TYR A 280 18.62 21.08 -13.33
CA TYR A 280 17.86 21.84 -14.31
C TYR A 280 18.39 23.28 -14.42
N ALA A 281 18.67 23.93 -13.30
CA ALA A 281 19.29 25.26 -13.28
C ALA A 281 20.68 25.29 -13.94
N LYS A 282 21.42 24.18 -13.91
CA LYS A 282 22.72 24.06 -14.60
C LYS A 282 22.57 23.77 -16.08
N TRP A 283 21.58 22.99 -16.49
CA TRP A 283 21.42 22.53 -17.88
C TRP A 283 20.64 23.52 -18.74
N ILE A 284 19.63 24.17 -18.19
CA ILE A 284 18.82 25.16 -18.88
C ILE A 284 19.56 26.51 -18.84
N LYS A 285 20.20 26.88 -19.93
CA LYS A 285 20.97 28.13 -20.07
C LYS A 285 20.28 29.16 -20.95
N SER A 286 19.41 28.71 -21.83
CA SER A 286 18.67 29.58 -22.75
C SER A 286 17.27 28.98 -23.01
N HIS A 287 16.38 29.79 -23.57
CA HIS A 287 15.06 29.34 -24.03
C HIS A 287 15.13 28.21 -25.08
N ARG A 288 16.28 27.99 -25.73
CA ARG A 288 16.48 26.94 -26.71
C ARG A 288 16.68 25.55 -26.10
N ASP A 289 17.00 25.51 -24.80
CA ASP A 289 17.12 24.29 -24.03
C ASP A 289 15.74 23.77 -23.55
N LEU A 290 14.67 24.53 -23.86
CA LEU A 290 13.29 24.19 -23.50
C LEU A 290 12.49 23.67 -24.71
N PRO A 291 11.54 22.78 -24.51
CA PRO A 291 11.22 22.16 -23.23
C PRO A 291 12.23 21.09 -22.82
N LEU A 292 12.59 21.04 -21.53
CA LEU A 292 13.32 19.92 -20.94
C LEU A 292 12.31 18.97 -20.32
N LYS A 293 12.28 17.71 -20.80
CA LYS A 293 11.30 16.72 -20.37
C LYS A 293 11.97 15.42 -19.97
N LEU A 294 12.00 15.13 -18.69
CA LEU A 294 12.65 13.95 -18.16
C LEU A 294 11.68 13.09 -17.36
N ASN A 295 11.89 11.78 -17.45
CA ASN A 295 11.22 10.75 -16.65
C ASN A 295 12.27 9.81 -16.05
N GLN A 296 11.99 9.24 -14.88
CA GLN A 296 12.78 8.12 -14.37
C GLN A 296 11.88 7.03 -13.78
N TRP A 297 12.24 5.79 -14.08
CA TRP A 297 11.69 4.58 -13.49
C TRP A 297 12.57 4.21 -12.30
N ASN A 298 12.03 4.28 -11.09
CA ASN A 298 12.85 4.08 -9.90
C ASN A 298 12.03 3.54 -8.71
N SER A 299 12.70 3.36 -7.58
CA SER A 299 12.07 3.20 -6.27
C SER A 299 12.27 4.43 -5.41
N VAL A 300 11.32 4.69 -4.53
CA VAL A 300 11.41 5.70 -3.48
C VAL A 300 11.04 5.09 -2.14
N VAL A 301 11.49 5.75 -1.07
CA VAL A 301 11.20 5.32 0.30
C VAL A 301 10.47 6.44 1.03
N ARG A 302 9.26 6.11 1.53
CA ARG A 302 8.48 6.97 2.42
C ARG A 302 8.20 6.18 3.69
N TRP A 303 8.81 6.60 4.80
CA TRP A 303 8.76 5.84 6.04
C TRP A 303 7.46 6.09 6.79
N GLU A 304 6.36 5.59 6.24
CA GLU A 304 5.05 5.69 6.89
C GLU A 304 5.00 4.82 8.15
N PHE A 305 4.52 5.40 9.26
CA PHE A 305 4.41 4.71 10.55
C PHE A 305 3.09 3.98 10.73
N LYS A 306 2.06 4.26 9.93
CA LYS A 306 0.71 3.73 10.12
C LYS A 306 0.41 2.59 9.13
N ASN A 307 0.22 1.38 9.68
CA ASN A 307 -0.39 0.21 9.04
C ASN A 307 -0.03 0.04 7.55
N PRO A 308 1.21 -0.40 7.22
CA PRO A 308 1.58 -0.69 5.84
C PRO A 308 0.63 -1.74 5.24
N GLN A 309 0.26 -1.53 3.99
CA GLN A 309 -0.62 -2.43 3.26
C GLN A 309 -0.03 -2.66 1.86
N PRO A 310 0.11 -3.93 1.43
CA PRO A 310 0.70 -4.26 0.13
C PRO A 310 0.13 -3.43 -1.01
N PHE A 311 1.00 -2.90 -1.87
CA PHE A 311 0.72 -2.02 -3.00
C PHE A 311 0.11 -0.65 -2.65
N LEU A 312 -0.69 -0.52 -1.60
CA LEU A 312 -1.46 0.69 -1.31
C LEU A 312 -0.69 1.69 -0.46
N ARG A 313 -0.06 1.19 0.62
CA ARG A 313 0.78 1.96 1.55
C ARG A 313 2.00 1.15 1.91
N THR A 314 3.07 1.34 1.18
CA THR A 314 4.33 0.63 1.35
C THR A 314 5.43 1.63 1.68
N ARG A 315 6.42 1.21 2.43
CA ARG A 315 7.57 2.05 2.78
C ARG A 315 8.51 2.23 1.60
N GLU A 316 8.67 1.20 0.80
CA GLU A 316 9.35 1.24 -0.49
C GLU A 316 8.37 0.85 -1.59
N PHE A 317 8.39 1.57 -2.71
CA PHE A 317 7.57 1.24 -3.87
C PHE A 317 8.25 1.64 -5.18
N LEU A 318 7.92 0.91 -6.23
CA LEU A 318 8.29 1.26 -7.59
C LEU A 318 7.29 2.28 -8.14
N TRP A 319 7.81 3.24 -8.86
CA TRP A 319 7.02 4.23 -9.56
C TRP A 319 7.75 4.77 -10.80
N GLN A 320 7.10 5.59 -11.55
CA GLN A 320 7.71 6.55 -12.44
C GLN A 320 7.46 7.95 -11.92
N GLU A 321 8.41 8.84 -12.11
CA GLU A 321 8.27 10.25 -11.84
C GLU A 321 8.80 11.04 -13.02
N GLY A 322 7.93 11.89 -13.56
CA GLY A 322 8.29 12.81 -14.62
C GLY A 322 8.45 14.22 -14.07
N HIS A 323 9.45 14.91 -14.58
CA HIS A 323 9.76 16.30 -14.22
C HIS A 323 10.10 17.08 -15.48
N THR A 324 9.34 18.13 -15.74
CA THR A 324 9.45 18.85 -17.01
C THR A 324 9.53 20.36 -16.80
N ALA A 325 10.13 21.06 -17.77
CA ALA A 325 10.27 22.49 -17.74
C ALA A 325 9.96 23.08 -19.12
N PHE A 326 9.17 24.17 -19.13
CA PHE A 326 8.65 24.82 -20.33
C PHE A 326 8.88 26.32 -20.27
N LEU A 327 8.92 26.94 -21.45
CA LEU A 327 8.97 28.39 -21.55
C LEU A 327 7.63 29.05 -21.25
N THR A 328 6.52 28.39 -21.63
CA THR A 328 5.19 28.97 -21.52
C THR A 328 4.26 28.14 -20.64
N LYS A 329 3.33 28.83 -19.97
CA LYS A 329 2.28 28.17 -19.17
C LYS A 329 1.42 27.25 -20.03
N ALA A 330 1.08 27.65 -21.25
CA ALA A 330 0.20 26.89 -22.13
C ALA A 330 0.77 25.51 -22.51
N GLU A 331 2.10 25.44 -22.73
CA GLU A 331 2.77 24.15 -22.99
C GLU A 331 2.74 23.24 -21.75
N ALA A 332 2.99 23.82 -20.57
CA ALA A 332 2.94 23.10 -19.31
C ALA A 332 1.52 22.59 -19.01
N ASP A 333 0.49 23.44 -19.12
CA ASP A 333 -0.92 23.07 -18.94
C ASP A 333 -1.34 21.91 -19.85
N LYS A 334 -0.91 21.95 -21.12
CA LYS A 334 -1.20 20.88 -22.08
C LYS A 334 -0.62 19.55 -21.64
N GLU A 335 0.65 19.53 -21.22
CA GLU A 335 1.29 18.29 -20.78
C GLU A 335 0.59 17.71 -19.53
N VAL A 336 0.18 18.54 -18.57
CA VAL A 336 -0.55 18.08 -17.38
C VAL A 336 -1.76 17.24 -17.77
N THR A 337 -2.53 17.69 -18.75
CA THR A 337 -3.73 16.98 -19.22
C THR A 337 -3.39 15.76 -20.08
N ASP A 338 -2.38 15.85 -20.94
CA ASP A 338 -1.91 14.72 -21.75
C ASP A 338 -1.46 13.54 -20.86
N ILE A 339 -0.68 13.83 -19.82
CA ILE A 339 -0.19 12.83 -18.86
C ILE A 339 -1.35 12.23 -18.04
N LEU A 340 -2.28 13.06 -17.60
CA LEU A 340 -3.43 12.58 -16.84
C LEU A 340 -4.28 11.59 -17.68
N ASP A 341 -4.46 11.87 -18.97
CA ASP A 341 -5.19 10.97 -19.86
C ASP A 341 -4.43 9.64 -20.05
N LEU A 342 -3.10 9.65 -20.10
CA LEU A 342 -2.32 8.41 -20.13
C LEU A 342 -2.49 7.60 -18.83
N TYR A 343 -2.62 8.24 -17.66
CA TYR A 343 -2.94 7.54 -16.42
C TYR A 343 -4.34 6.93 -16.44
N ARG A 344 -5.34 7.67 -16.97
CA ARG A 344 -6.68 7.13 -17.20
C ARG A 344 -6.61 5.88 -18.09
N GLN A 345 -5.88 5.93 -19.20
CA GLN A 345 -5.71 4.78 -20.11
C GLN A 345 -5.04 3.57 -19.40
N VAL A 346 -4.05 3.77 -18.53
CA VAL A 346 -3.49 2.68 -17.71
C VAL A 346 -4.59 2.00 -16.90
N TYR A 347 -5.42 2.78 -16.20
CA TYR A 347 -6.49 2.21 -15.38
C TYR A 347 -7.59 1.56 -16.21
N GLU A 348 -8.13 2.26 -17.19
CA GLU A 348 -9.32 1.82 -17.92
C GLU A 348 -8.97 0.76 -18.99
N ASP A 349 -7.96 1.01 -19.82
CA ASP A 349 -7.65 0.16 -20.96
C ASP A 349 -6.82 -1.08 -20.60
N TYR A 350 -5.93 -0.97 -19.60
CA TYR A 350 -5.04 -2.07 -19.19
C TYR A 350 -5.53 -2.81 -17.95
N LEU A 351 -5.88 -2.07 -16.90
CA LEU A 351 -6.30 -2.66 -15.63
C LEU A 351 -7.82 -2.91 -15.57
N ALA A 352 -8.58 -2.47 -16.57
CA ALA A 352 -10.03 -2.56 -16.61
C ALA A 352 -10.72 -1.93 -15.37
N VAL A 353 -10.14 -0.85 -14.83
CA VAL A 353 -10.60 -0.15 -13.63
C VAL A 353 -11.13 1.24 -14.03
N PRO A 354 -12.40 1.54 -13.78
CA PRO A 354 -12.95 2.88 -14.03
C PRO A 354 -12.38 3.90 -13.04
N VAL A 355 -12.08 5.10 -13.54
CA VAL A 355 -11.60 6.23 -12.74
C VAL A 355 -12.31 7.53 -13.10
N ILE A 356 -12.22 8.52 -12.23
CA ILE A 356 -12.73 9.88 -12.45
C ILE A 356 -11.52 10.82 -12.56
N PRO A 357 -11.24 11.37 -13.75
CA PRO A 357 -10.29 12.45 -13.90
C PRO A 357 -10.85 13.76 -13.33
N GLY A 358 -10.02 14.50 -12.60
CA GLY A 358 -10.43 15.76 -12.01
C GLY A 358 -9.25 16.59 -11.48
N VAL A 359 -9.57 17.71 -10.85
CA VAL A 359 -8.60 18.57 -10.18
C VAL A 359 -8.76 18.46 -8.67
N LYS A 360 -7.65 18.44 -7.93
CA LYS A 360 -7.64 18.46 -6.45
C LYS A 360 -8.10 19.84 -5.95
N SER A 361 -8.68 19.85 -4.74
CA SER A 361 -8.94 21.08 -4.00
C SER A 361 -7.63 21.79 -3.60
N GLU A 362 -7.76 23.04 -3.13
CA GLU A 362 -6.61 23.78 -2.60
C GLU A 362 -5.93 23.09 -1.41
N ASN A 363 -6.72 22.40 -0.54
CA ASN A 363 -6.20 21.67 0.62
C ASN A 363 -5.53 20.33 0.25
N GLU A 364 -5.93 19.71 -0.86
CA GLU A 364 -5.46 18.38 -1.26
C GLU A 364 -4.48 18.41 -2.45
N LYS A 365 -4.20 19.61 -3.03
CA LYS A 365 -3.20 19.75 -4.08
C LYS A 365 -1.79 19.52 -3.55
N PHE A 366 -0.87 19.16 -4.42
CA PHE A 366 0.55 19.03 -4.08
C PHE A 366 1.11 20.37 -3.57
N ALA A 367 1.83 20.32 -2.43
CA ALA A 367 2.42 21.50 -1.83
C ALA A 367 3.40 22.18 -2.83
N GLY A 368 3.22 23.46 -3.05
CA GLY A 368 4.00 24.22 -4.03
C GLY A 368 3.51 24.11 -5.48
N ALA A 369 2.45 23.36 -5.79
CA ALA A 369 1.83 23.39 -7.11
C ALA A 369 0.82 24.53 -7.24
N ASP A 370 0.67 25.06 -8.46
CA ASP A 370 -0.45 25.95 -8.80
C ASP A 370 -1.77 25.17 -8.73
N TYR A 371 -1.79 23.98 -9.35
CA TYR A 371 -2.89 23.01 -9.25
C TYR A 371 -2.39 21.57 -9.46
N THR A 372 -3.18 20.62 -8.99
CA THR A 372 -2.93 19.18 -9.16
C THR A 372 -4.12 18.53 -9.84
N THR A 373 -3.87 17.80 -10.92
CA THR A 373 -4.85 16.91 -11.52
C THR A 373 -4.65 15.47 -11.05
N THR A 374 -5.72 14.69 -11.06
CA THR A 374 -5.74 13.33 -10.50
C THR A 374 -6.69 12.43 -11.29
N VAL A 375 -6.42 11.13 -11.25
CA VAL A 375 -7.41 10.09 -11.54
C VAL A 375 -7.80 9.41 -10.24
N GLU A 376 -9.09 9.45 -9.90
CA GLU A 376 -9.61 8.89 -8.65
C GLU A 376 -10.38 7.60 -8.93
N GLY A 377 -9.93 6.52 -8.30
CA GLY A 377 -10.65 5.26 -8.25
C GLY A 377 -11.55 5.17 -7.01
N PHE A 378 -12.45 4.21 -7.01
CA PHE A 378 -13.31 3.91 -5.86
C PHE A 378 -13.46 2.41 -5.68
N ILE A 379 -13.38 1.94 -4.45
CA ILE A 379 -13.51 0.51 -4.10
C ILE A 379 -14.85 0.29 -3.40
N PRO A 380 -15.89 -0.18 -4.12
CA PRO A 380 -17.25 -0.30 -3.58
C PRO A 380 -17.33 -1.18 -2.33
N THR A 381 -16.57 -2.27 -2.27
CA THR A 381 -16.57 -3.20 -1.12
C THR A 381 -16.20 -2.50 0.20
N THR A 382 -15.27 -1.55 0.14
CA THR A 382 -14.82 -0.81 1.34
C THR A 382 -15.44 0.58 1.48
N GLY A 383 -16.08 1.06 0.42
CA GLY A 383 -16.64 2.42 0.38
C GLY A 383 -15.56 3.51 0.40
N ARG A 384 -14.38 3.26 -0.20
CA ARG A 384 -13.24 4.16 -0.14
C ARG A 384 -12.74 4.58 -1.51
N GLY A 385 -12.49 5.88 -1.62
CA GLY A 385 -11.75 6.45 -2.73
C GLY A 385 -10.26 6.15 -2.62
N ILE A 386 -9.61 6.10 -3.77
CA ILE A 386 -8.17 5.91 -3.87
C ILE A 386 -7.60 6.74 -5.01
N GLN A 387 -6.57 7.53 -4.69
CA GLN A 387 -5.83 8.29 -5.68
C GLN A 387 -5.02 7.34 -6.56
N GLY A 388 -5.30 7.35 -7.86
CA GLY A 388 -4.66 6.48 -8.83
C GLY A 388 -3.34 6.98 -9.36
N GLY A 389 -3.27 8.26 -9.69
CA GLY A 389 -2.07 8.93 -10.21
C GLY A 389 -2.31 10.43 -10.28
N THR A 390 -1.25 11.24 -10.27
CA THR A 390 -1.33 12.69 -10.26
C THR A 390 -0.41 13.34 -11.27
N SER A 391 -0.89 14.42 -11.86
CA SER A 391 -0.11 15.31 -12.71
C SER A 391 -0.25 16.73 -12.19
N HIS A 392 0.88 17.32 -11.77
CA HIS A 392 0.95 18.59 -11.08
C HIS A 392 1.46 19.68 -12.02
N HIS A 393 0.75 20.81 -12.07
CA HIS A 393 1.28 22.05 -12.61
C HIS A 393 1.97 22.81 -11.47
N LEU A 394 3.30 22.83 -11.47
CA LEU A 394 4.08 23.48 -10.40
C LEU A 394 4.19 25.00 -10.59
N GLY A 395 3.66 25.50 -11.71
CA GLY A 395 3.82 26.92 -12.05
C GLY A 395 5.27 27.32 -12.17
N GLN A 396 5.61 28.43 -11.54
CA GLN A 396 6.98 28.96 -11.44
C GLN A 396 7.52 28.88 -10.00
N ASN A 397 6.88 28.18 -9.09
CA ASN A 397 7.24 28.19 -7.68
C ASN A 397 8.60 27.53 -7.46
N PHE A 398 8.81 26.32 -7.99
CA PHE A 398 10.10 25.64 -7.89
C PHE A 398 11.18 26.30 -8.75
N SER A 399 10.84 26.82 -9.93
CA SER A 399 11.84 27.50 -10.77
C SER A 399 12.36 28.79 -10.13
N LYS A 400 11.53 29.51 -9.37
CA LYS A 400 11.98 30.65 -8.56
C LYS A 400 12.91 30.20 -7.42
N MET A 401 12.54 29.12 -6.72
CA MET A 401 13.32 28.58 -5.60
C MET A 401 14.70 28.08 -6.03
N PHE A 402 14.76 27.38 -7.18
CA PHE A 402 15.99 26.78 -7.70
C PHE A 402 16.70 27.65 -8.74
N GLU A 403 16.21 28.89 -8.97
CA GLU A 403 16.77 29.85 -9.94
C GLU A 403 16.85 29.30 -11.37
N ILE A 404 15.82 28.53 -11.79
CA ILE A 404 15.70 27.99 -13.14
C ILE A 404 15.06 29.06 -14.02
N ASN A 405 15.87 29.89 -14.65
CA ASN A 405 15.42 31.00 -15.49
C ASN A 405 16.24 31.10 -16.77
N VAL A 406 15.67 31.74 -17.76
CA VAL A 406 16.26 31.97 -19.07
C VAL A 406 16.02 33.41 -19.49
N GLU A 407 16.83 33.92 -20.42
CA GLU A 407 16.56 35.20 -21.07
C GLU A 407 15.22 35.12 -21.80
N ASP A 408 14.34 36.11 -21.59
CA ASP A 408 13.06 36.22 -22.29
C ASP A 408 13.31 36.44 -23.79
N PRO A 409 12.89 35.55 -24.68
CA PRO A 409 13.05 35.74 -26.12
C PRO A 409 12.30 36.97 -26.65
N LYS A 410 11.37 37.54 -25.88
CA LYS A 410 10.61 38.73 -26.21
C LYS A 410 11.29 40.02 -25.71
N ALA A 411 12.36 39.92 -24.87
CA ALA A 411 13.07 41.08 -24.38
C ALA A 411 13.76 41.82 -25.51
N THR A 412 13.50 43.12 -25.59
CA THR A 412 14.07 43.99 -26.63
C THR A 412 15.45 44.50 -26.21
N GLN A 413 16.22 45.03 -27.18
CA GLN A 413 17.49 45.71 -26.89
C GLN A 413 17.26 46.91 -25.97
N ALA A 414 16.17 47.65 -26.16
CA ALA A 414 15.79 48.78 -25.32
C ALA A 414 15.51 48.40 -23.86
N ASP A 415 14.93 47.21 -23.61
CA ASP A 415 14.69 46.72 -22.25
C ASP A 415 16.00 46.42 -21.52
N ARG A 416 17.00 45.86 -22.23
CA ARG A 416 18.34 45.59 -21.70
C ARG A 416 19.09 46.86 -21.38
N GLU A 417 19.04 47.82 -22.29
CA GLU A 417 19.68 49.13 -22.11
C GLU A 417 19.02 49.95 -20.98
N ALA A 418 17.74 49.77 -20.76
CA ALA A 418 17.01 50.34 -19.63
C ALA A 418 17.24 49.64 -18.28
N GLY A 419 18.06 48.57 -18.25
CA GLY A 419 18.37 47.82 -17.03
C GLY A 419 17.18 47.05 -16.46
N LYS A 420 16.15 46.73 -17.28
CA LYS A 420 15.04 45.90 -16.85
C LYS A 420 15.50 44.47 -16.68
N ASP A 421 14.88 43.76 -15.74
CA ASP A 421 15.06 42.32 -15.63
C ASP A 421 14.45 41.63 -16.87
N THR A 422 15.32 41.03 -17.67
CA THR A 422 14.95 40.35 -18.92
C THR A 422 14.90 38.84 -18.75
N LYS A 423 15.00 38.34 -17.52
CA LYS A 423 14.89 36.89 -17.24
C LYS A 423 13.46 36.48 -16.90
N VAL A 424 13.10 35.30 -17.37
CA VAL A 424 11.82 34.64 -17.05
C VAL A 424 12.08 33.28 -16.43
N ASN A 425 11.37 32.98 -15.34
CA ASN A 425 11.41 31.68 -14.75
C ASN A 425 10.62 30.67 -15.62
N VAL A 426 11.09 29.44 -15.69
CA VAL A 426 10.41 28.38 -16.45
C VAL A 426 9.14 27.91 -15.72
N TYR A 427 8.17 27.42 -16.49
CA TYR A 427 7.02 26.69 -15.95
C TYR A 427 7.39 25.22 -15.81
N GLN A 428 7.02 24.59 -14.70
CA GLN A 428 7.39 23.21 -14.42
C GLN A 428 6.15 22.35 -14.14
N ASN A 429 6.26 21.08 -14.51
CA ASN A 429 5.33 20.03 -14.09
C ASN A 429 6.08 18.90 -13.39
N SER A 430 5.38 18.19 -12.51
CA SER A 430 5.78 16.88 -12.03
C SER A 430 4.58 15.92 -12.06
N TRP A 431 4.85 14.65 -12.31
CA TRP A 431 3.79 13.67 -12.45
C TRP A 431 4.28 12.27 -12.11
N GLY A 432 3.41 11.45 -11.46
CA GLY A 432 3.80 10.16 -10.93
C GLY A 432 2.69 9.12 -10.89
N LEU A 433 3.09 7.87 -11.18
CA LEU A 433 2.26 6.67 -11.10
C LEU A 433 3.07 5.55 -10.46
N SER A 434 2.48 4.81 -9.53
CA SER A 434 3.18 3.78 -8.76
C SER A 434 2.53 2.39 -8.87
N THR A 435 3.17 1.40 -8.29
CA THR A 435 2.64 0.03 -8.13
C THR A 435 1.34 -0.05 -7.33
N ARG A 436 0.83 1.07 -6.77
CA ARG A 436 -0.53 1.16 -6.22
C ARG A 436 -1.59 0.71 -7.22
N THR A 437 -1.38 0.95 -8.51
CA THR A 437 -2.22 0.48 -9.61
C THR A 437 -2.56 -0.99 -9.51
N ILE A 438 -1.59 -1.83 -9.12
CA ILE A 438 -1.77 -3.29 -8.96
C ILE A 438 -2.75 -3.59 -7.83
N GLY A 439 -2.58 -2.93 -6.68
CA GLY A 439 -3.49 -3.09 -5.55
C GLY A 439 -4.92 -2.70 -5.89
N VAL A 440 -5.10 -1.58 -6.59
CA VAL A 440 -6.43 -1.11 -7.03
C VAL A 440 -7.09 -2.13 -7.96
N MET A 441 -6.35 -2.68 -8.92
CA MET A 441 -6.85 -3.72 -9.81
C MET A 441 -7.28 -4.99 -9.04
N VAL A 442 -6.46 -5.46 -8.09
CA VAL A 442 -6.79 -6.62 -7.24
C VAL A 442 -8.05 -6.36 -6.44
N MET A 443 -8.16 -5.21 -5.79
CA MET A 443 -9.35 -4.84 -5.01
C MET A 443 -10.62 -4.73 -5.87
N THR A 444 -10.48 -4.30 -7.12
CA THR A 444 -11.61 -4.16 -8.04
C THR A 444 -12.11 -5.51 -8.53
N HIS A 445 -11.22 -6.35 -9.06
CA HIS A 445 -11.61 -7.56 -9.80
C HIS A 445 -11.57 -8.85 -8.99
N GLY A 446 -10.65 -8.99 -8.04
CA GLY A 446 -10.51 -10.20 -7.22
C GLY A 446 -11.80 -10.59 -6.51
N ASP A 447 -11.99 -11.88 -6.30
CA ASP A 447 -13.17 -12.49 -5.68
C ASP A 447 -12.78 -13.50 -4.58
N ASP A 448 -13.75 -14.25 -4.05
CA ASP A 448 -13.50 -15.23 -2.99
C ASP A 448 -12.75 -16.49 -3.47
N GLN A 449 -12.51 -16.63 -4.77
CA GLN A 449 -11.70 -17.71 -5.35
C GLN A 449 -10.24 -17.25 -5.60
N GLY A 450 -9.94 -15.95 -5.49
CA GLY A 450 -8.60 -15.40 -5.65
C GLY A 450 -8.51 -14.23 -6.60
N LEU A 451 -7.41 -14.14 -7.34
CA LEU A 451 -7.16 -13.10 -8.33
C LEU A 451 -8.07 -13.25 -9.56
N VAL A 452 -8.38 -12.14 -10.20
CA VAL A 452 -9.01 -12.07 -11.51
C VAL A 452 -8.25 -11.03 -12.33
N PHE A 453 -7.44 -11.49 -13.28
CA PHE A 453 -6.63 -10.59 -14.08
C PHE A 453 -7.32 -10.14 -15.36
N PRO A 454 -7.29 -8.84 -15.67
CA PRO A 454 -7.52 -8.37 -17.03
C PRO A 454 -6.48 -9.00 -17.98
N PRO A 455 -6.91 -9.55 -19.11
CA PRO A 455 -5.99 -10.25 -20.03
C PRO A 455 -4.77 -9.45 -20.46
N LYS A 456 -4.90 -8.14 -20.65
CA LYS A 456 -3.78 -7.29 -21.11
C LYS A 456 -2.58 -7.32 -20.15
N VAL A 457 -2.80 -7.48 -18.85
CA VAL A 457 -1.75 -7.44 -17.81
C VAL A 457 -1.42 -8.79 -17.18
N ALA A 458 -2.15 -9.85 -17.50
CA ALA A 458 -1.91 -11.19 -16.96
C ALA A 458 -0.56 -11.75 -17.41
N LEU A 459 0.27 -12.26 -16.48
CA LEU A 459 1.50 -12.99 -16.82
C LEU A 459 1.21 -14.19 -17.75
N THR A 460 0.17 -14.95 -17.41
CA THR A 460 -0.37 -16.05 -18.22
C THR A 460 -1.80 -15.69 -18.58
N GLN A 461 -2.10 -15.53 -19.85
CA GLN A 461 -3.46 -15.24 -20.34
C GLN A 461 -4.29 -16.50 -20.49
N VAL A 462 -3.64 -17.58 -20.88
CA VAL A 462 -4.27 -18.88 -21.16
C VAL A 462 -3.47 -20.00 -20.52
N VAL A 463 -4.13 -20.87 -19.79
CA VAL A 463 -3.55 -22.14 -19.35
C VAL A 463 -4.24 -23.30 -20.02
N VAL A 464 -3.47 -24.23 -20.58
CA VAL A 464 -3.99 -25.49 -21.16
C VAL A 464 -3.78 -26.59 -20.12
N VAL A 465 -4.87 -27.23 -19.68
CA VAL A 465 -4.83 -28.27 -18.65
C VAL A 465 -5.26 -29.61 -19.23
N PRO A 466 -4.42 -30.65 -19.15
CA PRO A 466 -4.79 -31.99 -19.58
C PRO A 466 -5.85 -32.62 -18.66
N VAL A 467 -6.90 -33.18 -19.25
CA VAL A 467 -8.00 -33.84 -18.53
C VAL A 467 -8.23 -35.25 -19.03
N GLY A 468 -8.98 -36.07 -18.29
CA GLY A 468 -9.28 -37.43 -18.68
C GLY A 468 -8.07 -38.36 -18.67
N LEU A 469 -7.08 -38.09 -17.81
CA LEU A 469 -5.85 -38.84 -17.70
C LEU A 469 -6.08 -40.26 -17.18
N SER A 470 -5.43 -41.24 -17.82
CA SER A 470 -5.46 -42.64 -17.44
C SER A 470 -4.36 -42.98 -16.44
N LYS A 471 -4.60 -43.97 -15.58
CA LYS A 471 -3.55 -44.51 -14.72
C LYS A 471 -2.60 -45.40 -15.55
N GLY A 472 -1.31 -45.17 -15.40
CA GLY A 472 -0.22 -45.92 -16.04
C GLY A 472 0.79 -45.04 -16.77
N GLU A 473 2.05 -45.40 -16.64
CA GLU A 473 3.18 -44.68 -17.19
C GLU A 473 3.09 -44.64 -18.73
N GLY A 474 3.37 -43.46 -19.31
CA GLY A 474 3.38 -43.23 -20.75
C GLY A 474 2.03 -43.15 -21.45
N LYS A 475 0.93 -43.52 -20.86
CA LYS A 475 -0.42 -43.55 -21.50
C LYS A 475 -0.97 -42.15 -21.79
N ASN A 476 -0.50 -41.16 -21.08
CA ASN A 476 -0.99 -39.78 -21.18
C ASN A 476 -0.13 -38.91 -22.09
N GLN A 477 1.01 -39.41 -22.61
CA GLN A 477 1.92 -38.67 -23.43
C GLN A 477 1.25 -37.97 -24.63
N PRO A 478 0.36 -38.64 -25.39
CA PRO A 478 -0.33 -37.99 -26.51
C PRO A 478 -1.21 -36.81 -26.10
N ILE A 479 -1.76 -36.82 -24.86
CA ILE A 479 -2.56 -35.74 -24.33
C ILE A 479 -1.64 -34.57 -23.93
N TYR A 480 -0.51 -34.88 -23.28
CA TYR A 480 0.49 -33.89 -22.92
C TYR A 480 1.08 -33.20 -24.16
N ASP A 481 1.41 -33.98 -25.19
CA ASP A 481 1.92 -33.45 -26.44
C ASP A 481 0.89 -32.53 -27.15
N ALA A 482 -0.39 -32.90 -27.13
CA ALA A 482 -1.46 -32.07 -27.67
C ALA A 482 -1.66 -30.77 -26.87
N CYS A 483 -1.60 -30.83 -25.52
CA CYS A 483 -1.68 -29.64 -24.67
C CYS A 483 -0.50 -28.71 -24.90
N GLN A 484 0.72 -29.24 -25.00
CA GLN A 484 1.91 -28.46 -25.29
C GLN A 484 1.83 -27.79 -26.67
N LYS A 485 1.45 -28.58 -27.70
CA LYS A 485 1.27 -28.07 -29.05
C LYS A 485 0.26 -26.91 -29.10
N LEU A 486 -0.87 -27.05 -28.38
CA LEU A 486 -1.87 -25.99 -28.31
C LEU A 486 -1.31 -24.73 -27.63
N ALA A 487 -0.59 -24.88 -26.53
CA ALA A 487 0.05 -23.75 -25.84
C ALA A 487 1.12 -23.07 -26.73
N ASP A 488 1.90 -23.85 -27.47
CA ASP A 488 2.91 -23.34 -28.40
C ASP A 488 2.28 -22.59 -29.59
N GLU A 489 1.16 -23.10 -30.14
CA GLU A 489 0.39 -22.42 -31.21
C GLU A 489 -0.15 -21.05 -30.72
N LEU A 490 -0.72 -21.00 -29.53
CA LEU A 490 -1.19 -19.75 -28.93
C LEU A 490 -0.03 -18.77 -28.67
N SER A 491 1.10 -19.29 -28.19
CA SER A 491 2.30 -18.48 -27.92
C SER A 491 2.89 -17.91 -29.21
N ALA A 492 2.92 -18.70 -30.28
CA ALA A 492 3.37 -18.25 -31.61
C ALA A 492 2.48 -17.12 -32.17
N ALA A 493 1.20 -17.08 -31.76
CA ALA A 493 0.28 -16.00 -32.12
C ALA A 493 0.37 -14.78 -31.18
N GLY A 494 1.33 -14.74 -30.25
CA GLY A 494 1.53 -13.63 -29.33
C GLY A 494 0.68 -13.69 -28.04
N ILE A 495 -0.04 -14.79 -27.81
CA ILE A 495 -0.83 -15.01 -26.59
C ILE A 495 0.07 -15.64 -25.52
N ARG A 496 0.14 -15.07 -24.33
CA ARG A 496 0.92 -15.63 -23.20
C ARG A 496 0.23 -16.88 -22.66
N ALA A 497 0.51 -18.03 -23.30
CA ALA A 497 -0.09 -19.32 -22.99
C ALA A 497 0.92 -20.30 -22.39
N THR A 498 0.46 -21.21 -21.54
CA THR A 498 1.27 -22.30 -20.98
C THR A 498 0.45 -23.56 -20.83
N ALA A 499 1.08 -24.75 -20.96
CA ALA A 499 0.48 -26.01 -20.65
C ALA A 499 0.87 -26.45 -19.23
N ASP A 500 -0.11 -26.82 -18.40
CA ASP A 500 0.17 -27.37 -17.07
C ASP A 500 0.35 -28.89 -17.13
N LEU A 501 1.54 -29.30 -17.42
CA LEU A 501 1.91 -30.72 -17.53
C LEU A 501 2.45 -31.30 -16.20
N ARG A 502 2.31 -30.60 -15.07
CA ARG A 502 2.80 -31.08 -13.76
C ARG A 502 2.17 -32.44 -13.44
N GLU A 503 3.01 -33.43 -13.16
CA GLU A 503 2.58 -34.75 -12.74
C GLU A 503 2.26 -34.77 -11.24
N GLY A 504 1.47 -35.75 -10.81
CA GLY A 504 1.11 -35.93 -9.40
C GLY A 504 -0.06 -35.08 -8.92
N TYR A 505 -0.52 -34.10 -9.70
CA TYR A 505 -1.67 -33.26 -9.38
C TYR A 505 -2.89 -33.64 -10.20
N THR A 506 -4.06 -33.61 -9.55
CA THR A 506 -5.35 -33.85 -10.25
C THR A 506 -5.71 -32.62 -11.10
N PRO A 507 -6.53 -32.78 -12.16
CA PRO A 507 -7.04 -31.64 -12.92
C PRO A 507 -7.76 -30.61 -12.03
N GLY A 508 -8.58 -31.05 -11.07
CA GLY A 508 -9.26 -30.16 -10.13
C GLY A 508 -8.32 -29.33 -9.27
N TRP A 509 -7.20 -29.90 -8.82
CA TRP A 509 -6.16 -29.16 -8.11
C TRP A 509 -5.52 -28.09 -9.01
N LYS A 510 -5.19 -28.45 -10.27
CA LYS A 510 -4.64 -27.51 -11.25
C LYS A 510 -5.63 -26.38 -11.55
N PHE A 511 -6.91 -26.69 -11.68
CA PHE A 511 -7.95 -25.67 -11.88
C PHE A 511 -7.97 -24.65 -10.74
N ASN A 512 -8.00 -25.12 -9.50
CA ASN A 512 -8.00 -24.27 -8.32
C ASN A 512 -6.72 -23.40 -8.22
N ASP A 513 -5.54 -23.98 -8.50
CA ASP A 513 -4.27 -23.26 -8.50
C ASP A 513 -4.28 -22.09 -9.52
N TRP A 514 -4.74 -22.35 -10.75
CA TRP A 514 -4.80 -21.32 -11.78
C TRP A 514 -5.95 -20.31 -11.60
N GLU A 515 -7.07 -20.74 -11.01
CA GLU A 515 -8.17 -19.85 -10.61
C GLU A 515 -7.70 -18.87 -9.53
N MET A 516 -7.01 -19.37 -8.51
CA MET A 516 -6.47 -18.52 -7.45
C MET A 516 -5.44 -17.52 -7.96
N ARG A 517 -4.61 -17.93 -8.93
CA ARG A 517 -3.65 -17.04 -9.61
C ARG A 517 -4.29 -16.08 -10.62
N GLY A 518 -5.58 -16.21 -10.88
CA GLY A 518 -6.34 -15.26 -11.70
C GLY A 518 -6.14 -15.36 -13.19
N VAL A 519 -5.72 -16.51 -13.73
CA VAL A 519 -5.53 -16.70 -15.18
C VAL A 519 -6.85 -16.50 -15.92
N PRO A 520 -6.94 -15.59 -16.89
CA PRO A 520 -8.21 -15.19 -17.51
C PRO A 520 -8.97 -16.33 -18.19
N LEU A 521 -8.28 -17.24 -18.84
CA LEU A 521 -8.88 -18.31 -19.61
C LEU A 521 -8.16 -19.64 -19.37
N ARG A 522 -8.92 -20.68 -19.04
CA ARG A 522 -8.45 -22.06 -18.95
C ARG A 522 -9.00 -22.84 -20.13
N LEU A 523 -8.14 -23.58 -20.85
CA LEU A 523 -8.50 -24.54 -21.87
C LEU A 523 -8.28 -25.96 -21.32
N GLU A 524 -9.32 -26.77 -21.32
CA GLU A 524 -9.30 -28.15 -20.88
C GLU A 524 -9.25 -29.05 -22.12
N LEU A 525 -8.24 -29.94 -22.20
CA LEU A 525 -8.03 -30.80 -23.37
C LEU A 525 -7.84 -32.25 -22.94
N GLY A 526 -8.72 -33.09 -23.39
CA GLY A 526 -8.69 -34.53 -23.11
C GLY A 526 -8.87 -35.38 -24.37
N PRO A 527 -8.87 -36.72 -24.26
CA PRO A 527 -9.00 -37.62 -25.41
C PRO A 527 -10.24 -37.40 -26.26
N ARG A 528 -11.37 -37.03 -25.64
CA ARG A 528 -12.64 -36.77 -26.33
C ARG A 528 -12.58 -35.46 -27.12
N ASP A 529 -11.96 -34.46 -26.52
CA ASP A 529 -11.81 -33.14 -27.13
C ASP A 529 -10.88 -33.19 -28.33
N ILE A 530 -9.75 -33.91 -28.21
CA ILE A 530 -8.80 -34.17 -29.30
C ILE A 530 -9.50 -34.87 -30.44
N ALA A 531 -10.26 -35.92 -30.15
CA ALA A 531 -10.99 -36.71 -31.18
C ALA A 531 -12.08 -35.88 -31.88
N ALA A 532 -12.69 -34.92 -31.15
CA ALA A 532 -13.70 -34.00 -31.69
C ALA A 532 -13.10 -32.77 -32.40
N GLY A 533 -11.81 -32.55 -32.27
CA GLY A 533 -11.16 -31.32 -32.76
C GLY A 533 -11.56 -30.05 -32.02
N THR A 534 -11.84 -30.18 -30.72
CA THR A 534 -12.31 -29.06 -29.87
C THR A 534 -11.52 -29.00 -28.57
N THR A 535 -11.71 -27.94 -27.80
CA THR A 535 -11.26 -27.79 -26.41
C THR A 535 -12.34 -27.09 -25.59
N LEU A 536 -12.49 -27.46 -24.31
CA LEU A 536 -13.41 -26.77 -23.41
C LEU A 536 -12.73 -25.56 -22.80
N ALA A 537 -13.23 -24.38 -23.07
CA ALA A 537 -12.76 -23.12 -22.51
C ALA A 537 -13.59 -22.73 -21.27
N VAL A 538 -12.91 -22.28 -20.22
CA VAL A 538 -13.53 -21.80 -18.98
C VAL A 538 -12.97 -20.42 -18.64
N ARG A 539 -13.84 -19.42 -18.57
CA ARG A 539 -13.48 -18.05 -18.19
C ARG A 539 -13.36 -17.94 -16.68
N ARG A 540 -12.33 -17.21 -16.20
CA ARG A 540 -12.08 -17.06 -14.76
C ARG A 540 -13.14 -16.21 -14.04
N TYR A 541 -13.59 -15.11 -14.64
CA TYR A 541 -14.39 -14.08 -13.96
C TYR A 541 -15.85 -14.43 -13.71
N ASP A 542 -16.40 -15.41 -14.47
CA ASP A 542 -17.81 -15.85 -14.38
C ASP A 542 -18.01 -17.36 -14.44
N ASN A 543 -16.93 -18.13 -14.59
CA ASN A 543 -16.91 -19.58 -14.71
C ASN A 543 -17.72 -20.11 -15.90
N PHE A 544 -18.02 -19.27 -16.89
CA PHE A 544 -18.74 -19.68 -18.09
C PHE A 544 -17.89 -20.64 -18.92
N LYS A 545 -18.55 -21.71 -19.40
CA LYS A 545 -17.92 -22.79 -20.17
C LYS A 545 -18.41 -22.78 -21.61
N GLU A 546 -17.49 -22.85 -22.56
CA GLU A 546 -17.80 -22.88 -23.96
C GLU A 546 -16.79 -23.79 -24.69
N SER A 547 -17.23 -24.55 -25.72
CA SER A 547 -16.35 -25.38 -26.54
C SER A 547 -15.82 -24.57 -27.71
N TYR A 548 -14.50 -24.57 -27.90
CA TYR A 548 -13.86 -23.90 -29.05
C TYR A 548 -13.30 -24.95 -30.02
N PRO A 549 -13.45 -24.74 -31.35
CA PRO A 549 -12.74 -25.54 -32.32
C PRO A 549 -11.23 -25.32 -32.22
N LEU A 550 -10.45 -26.39 -32.36
CA LEU A 550 -8.97 -26.28 -32.41
C LEU A 550 -8.49 -25.63 -33.72
N GLU A 551 -9.25 -25.76 -34.79
CA GLU A 551 -8.96 -25.07 -36.05
C GLU A 551 -9.13 -23.55 -35.87
N GLY A 552 -8.08 -22.78 -36.12
CA GLY A 552 -8.11 -21.32 -35.94
C GLY A 552 -8.22 -20.84 -34.52
N ILE A 553 -7.85 -21.68 -33.54
CA ILE A 553 -8.01 -21.45 -32.11
C ILE A 553 -7.35 -20.15 -31.64
N ALA A 554 -6.19 -19.79 -32.19
CA ALA A 554 -5.48 -18.57 -31.79
C ALA A 554 -6.32 -17.30 -32.02
N LYS A 555 -6.98 -17.19 -33.18
CA LYS A 555 -7.87 -16.05 -33.47
C LYS A 555 -9.11 -16.04 -32.58
N THR A 556 -9.67 -17.23 -32.32
CA THR A 556 -10.82 -17.37 -31.40
C THR A 556 -10.44 -16.90 -30.01
N VAL A 557 -9.31 -17.36 -29.47
CA VAL A 557 -8.83 -17.01 -28.13
C VAL A 557 -8.47 -15.52 -28.05
N GLU A 558 -7.82 -14.94 -29.05
CA GLU A 558 -7.55 -13.50 -29.10
C GLU A 558 -8.82 -12.67 -28.94
N GLY A 559 -9.86 -12.95 -29.74
CA GLY A 559 -11.14 -12.26 -29.62
C GLY A 559 -11.82 -12.46 -28.26
N LYS A 560 -11.72 -13.69 -27.69
CA LYS A 560 -12.28 -13.95 -26.35
C LYS A 560 -11.53 -13.26 -25.22
N LEU A 561 -10.23 -13.07 -25.33
CA LEU A 561 -9.46 -12.28 -24.37
C LEU A 561 -9.85 -10.80 -24.42
N GLU A 562 -10.15 -10.26 -25.60
CA GLU A 562 -10.69 -8.90 -25.74
C GLU A 562 -12.09 -8.79 -25.11
N ASP A 563 -12.97 -9.78 -25.35
CA ASP A 563 -14.29 -9.83 -24.73
C ASP A 563 -14.19 -9.86 -23.18
N ILE A 564 -13.26 -10.65 -22.63
CA ILE A 564 -13.01 -10.73 -21.18
C ILE A 564 -12.52 -9.39 -20.65
N GLN A 565 -11.58 -8.73 -21.35
CA GLN A 565 -11.06 -7.41 -20.96
C GLN A 565 -12.20 -6.40 -20.85
N LYS A 566 -13.05 -6.34 -21.87
CA LYS A 566 -14.21 -5.45 -21.90
C LYS A 566 -15.23 -5.78 -20.82
N ALA A 567 -15.56 -7.05 -20.63
CA ALA A 567 -16.52 -7.50 -19.63
C ALA A 567 -16.09 -7.16 -18.20
N LEU A 568 -14.79 -7.25 -17.90
CA LEU A 568 -14.23 -6.86 -16.60
C LEU A 568 -14.39 -5.36 -16.39
N PHE A 569 -14.11 -4.54 -17.41
CA PHE A 569 -14.30 -3.10 -17.33
C PHE A 569 -15.78 -2.73 -17.14
N ASP A 570 -16.68 -3.26 -17.96
CA ASP A 570 -18.11 -2.98 -17.90
C ASP A 570 -18.68 -3.34 -16.50
N ARG A 571 -18.32 -4.54 -15.97
CA ARG A 571 -18.73 -4.98 -14.63
C ARG A 571 -18.20 -4.07 -13.52
N ALA A 572 -16.97 -3.60 -13.64
CA ALA A 572 -16.37 -2.68 -12.68
C ALA A 572 -17.05 -1.30 -12.77
N LEU A 573 -17.33 -0.82 -13.98
CA LEU A 573 -18.00 0.46 -14.24
C LEU A 573 -19.42 0.49 -13.68
N ASP A 574 -20.19 -0.59 -13.84
CA ASP A 574 -21.54 -0.69 -13.27
C ASP A 574 -21.51 -0.57 -11.74
N LYS A 575 -20.62 -1.30 -11.08
CA LYS A 575 -20.44 -1.20 -9.63
C LYS A 575 -19.98 0.19 -9.18
N PHE A 576 -19.05 0.77 -9.93
CA PHE A 576 -18.51 2.09 -9.66
C PHE A 576 -19.63 3.15 -9.76
N ASN A 577 -20.39 3.15 -10.83
CA ASN A 577 -21.49 4.10 -11.04
C ASN A 577 -22.60 3.97 -9.98
N ALA A 578 -22.90 2.75 -9.55
CA ALA A 578 -23.84 2.50 -8.44
C ALA A 578 -23.35 3.04 -7.08
N SER A 579 -22.02 3.17 -6.92
CA SER A 579 -21.38 3.58 -5.66
C SER A 579 -20.99 5.06 -5.60
N VAL A 580 -21.17 5.83 -6.68
CA VAL A 580 -20.89 7.28 -6.71
C VAL A 580 -22.21 8.00 -6.89
N ARG A 581 -22.69 8.70 -5.85
CA ARG A 581 -24.07 9.22 -5.79
C ARG A 581 -24.10 10.73 -5.67
N PRO A 582 -24.87 11.43 -6.54
CA PRO A 582 -25.18 12.83 -6.35
C PRO A 582 -26.01 13.05 -5.08
N VAL A 583 -25.60 13.99 -4.23
CA VAL A 583 -26.27 14.35 -2.99
C VAL A 583 -26.31 15.86 -2.88
N THR A 584 -27.53 16.43 -2.75
CA THR A 584 -27.75 17.87 -2.70
C THR A 584 -28.12 18.39 -1.30
N GLN A 585 -28.29 17.48 -0.33
CA GLN A 585 -28.66 17.84 1.04
C GLN A 585 -27.71 17.22 2.04
N TRP A 586 -27.28 17.99 3.04
CA TRP A 586 -26.34 17.53 4.06
C TRP A 586 -26.78 16.25 4.78
N LYS A 587 -28.05 16.14 5.14
CA LYS A 587 -28.61 14.99 5.88
C LYS A 587 -28.39 13.64 5.20
N ASP A 588 -28.17 13.63 3.88
CA ASP A 588 -28.03 12.41 3.09
C ASP A 588 -26.54 12.03 2.89
N ILE A 589 -25.58 12.88 3.29
CA ILE A 589 -24.14 12.64 3.10
C ILE A 589 -23.68 11.44 3.93
N VAL A 590 -23.78 11.51 5.25
CA VAL A 590 -23.27 10.46 6.16
C VAL A 590 -23.99 9.13 5.89
N PRO A 591 -25.33 9.06 5.75
CA PRO A 591 -26.00 7.80 5.37
C PRO A 591 -25.49 7.20 4.05
N THR A 592 -25.17 8.03 3.06
CA THR A 592 -24.61 7.56 1.78
C THR A 592 -23.20 7.01 1.95
N LEU A 593 -22.37 7.68 2.74
CA LEU A 593 -21.02 7.20 3.07
C LEU A 593 -21.05 5.87 3.87
N ASP A 594 -22.01 5.73 4.79
CA ASP A 594 -22.20 4.50 5.59
C ASP A 594 -22.74 3.35 4.74
N ALA A 595 -23.45 3.66 3.65
CA ALA A 595 -23.83 2.70 2.62
C ALA A 595 -22.66 2.32 1.67
N LYS A 596 -21.40 2.62 2.05
CA LYS A 596 -20.19 2.36 1.27
C LYS A 596 -20.18 3.05 -0.10
N CYS A 597 -20.73 4.26 -0.18
CA CYS A 597 -20.74 5.06 -1.42
C CYS A 597 -19.90 6.34 -1.25
N ALA A 598 -19.41 6.88 -2.35
CA ALA A 598 -18.93 8.25 -2.43
C ALA A 598 -20.09 9.20 -2.76
N VAL A 599 -19.95 10.46 -2.39
CA VAL A 599 -20.95 11.49 -2.66
C VAL A 599 -20.42 12.54 -3.64
N VAL A 600 -21.23 12.94 -4.59
CA VAL A 600 -20.97 14.09 -5.45
C VAL A 600 -21.89 15.21 -5.01
N ILE A 601 -21.30 16.29 -4.52
CA ILE A 601 -22.03 17.38 -3.86
C ILE A 601 -21.82 18.71 -4.58
N PRO A 602 -22.82 19.61 -4.58
CA PRO A 602 -22.61 20.98 -4.99
C PRO A 602 -21.75 21.70 -3.95
N TRP A 603 -20.58 22.18 -4.36
CA TRP A 603 -19.57 22.73 -3.43
C TRP A 603 -19.07 24.12 -3.84
N CYS A 604 -18.73 24.94 -2.88
CA CYS A 604 -18.27 26.32 -3.08
C CYS A 604 -16.77 26.45 -3.37
N GLU A 605 -16.00 25.37 -3.24
CA GLU A 605 -14.53 25.34 -3.43
C GLU A 605 -13.75 26.21 -2.41
N ASP A 606 -14.32 26.41 -1.25
CA ASP A 606 -13.67 27.15 -0.17
C ASP A 606 -12.88 26.19 0.72
N PRO A 607 -11.58 26.46 1.01
CA PRO A 607 -10.74 25.56 1.82
C PRO A 607 -11.29 25.32 3.23
N GLN A 608 -11.78 26.36 3.91
CA GLN A 608 -12.35 26.21 5.25
C GLN A 608 -13.63 25.36 5.21
N CYS A 609 -14.45 25.53 4.17
CA CYS A 609 -15.67 24.72 4.01
C CYS A 609 -15.34 23.23 3.79
N GLU A 610 -14.20 22.90 3.16
CA GLU A 610 -13.70 21.53 3.02
C GLU A 610 -13.38 20.91 4.39
N ASP A 611 -12.65 21.63 5.23
CA ASP A 611 -12.33 21.18 6.58
C ASP A 611 -13.60 21.02 7.43
N ASP A 612 -14.57 21.93 7.30
CA ASP A 612 -15.85 21.84 7.99
C ASP A 612 -16.66 20.60 7.53
N ILE A 613 -16.64 20.27 6.23
CA ILE A 613 -17.28 19.03 5.72
C ILE A 613 -16.65 17.81 6.34
N LYS A 614 -15.32 17.75 6.37
CA LYS A 614 -14.56 16.64 6.91
C LYS A 614 -14.83 16.45 8.40
N GLU A 615 -14.74 17.51 9.18
CA GLU A 615 -14.92 17.44 10.62
C GLU A 615 -16.39 17.13 11.00
N ARG A 616 -17.36 17.81 10.39
CA ARG A 616 -18.78 17.59 10.64
C ARG A 616 -19.21 16.17 10.26
N SER A 617 -18.79 15.67 9.09
CA SER A 617 -19.11 14.30 8.67
C SER A 617 -18.47 13.26 9.59
N LYS A 618 -17.25 13.52 10.11
CA LYS A 618 -16.59 12.67 11.10
C LYS A 618 -17.38 12.63 12.40
N GLN A 619 -17.75 13.79 12.93
CA GLN A 619 -18.52 13.89 14.18
C GLN A 619 -19.90 13.20 14.09
N GLU A 620 -20.58 13.36 12.94
CA GLU A 620 -21.88 12.71 12.72
C GLU A 620 -21.75 11.19 12.58
N ALA A 621 -20.72 10.69 11.88
CA ALA A 621 -20.46 9.26 11.72
C ALA A 621 -20.06 8.58 13.06
N MET A 622 -19.44 9.31 13.99
CA MET A 622 -19.01 8.78 15.31
C MET A 622 -20.12 8.85 16.38
N LYS A 623 -21.25 9.47 16.11
CA LYS A 623 -22.37 9.51 17.05
C LYS A 623 -22.93 8.11 17.31
N GLY A 624 -22.52 7.49 18.41
CA GLY A 624 -23.00 6.17 18.86
C GLY A 624 -22.00 5.01 18.70
N GLN A 625 -20.74 5.31 18.36
CA GLN A 625 -19.67 4.32 18.32
C GLN A 625 -18.57 4.71 19.32
N ASP A 626 -17.99 3.71 20.00
CA ASP A 626 -16.80 3.91 20.81
C ASP A 626 -15.62 4.28 19.89
N GLU A 627 -14.79 5.24 20.34
CA GLU A 627 -13.59 5.67 19.62
C GLU A 627 -12.60 4.50 19.44
N ASP A 628 -12.73 3.76 18.36
CA ASP A 628 -11.65 2.89 17.92
C ASP A 628 -10.65 3.74 17.14
N SER A 629 -9.57 4.17 17.81
CA SER A 629 -8.49 4.98 17.25
C SER A 629 -7.76 4.33 16.06
N LYS A 630 -8.09 3.08 15.75
CA LYS A 630 -7.57 2.31 14.60
C LYS A 630 -8.48 2.34 13.37
N ALA A 631 -9.70 2.88 13.49
CA ALA A 631 -10.57 3.02 12.34
C ALA A 631 -9.99 4.06 11.36
N PRO A 632 -9.88 3.74 10.06
CA PRO A 632 -9.52 4.72 9.04
C PRO A 632 -10.49 5.90 9.09
N SER A 633 -10.03 7.12 8.73
CA SER A 633 -10.81 8.37 8.84
C SER A 633 -12.28 8.18 8.46
N ALA A 634 -13.18 8.42 9.40
CA ALA A 634 -14.63 8.33 9.22
C ALA A 634 -15.18 9.55 8.45
N GLY A 635 -14.41 10.65 8.39
CA GLY A 635 -14.82 11.90 7.74
C GLY A 635 -14.72 11.83 6.22
N ALA A 636 -15.59 12.56 5.54
CA ALA A 636 -15.55 12.76 4.10
C ALA A 636 -14.40 13.70 3.74
N LYS A 637 -13.50 13.28 2.85
CA LYS A 637 -12.48 14.11 2.24
C LYS A 637 -12.84 14.46 0.81
N SER A 638 -12.40 15.61 0.33
CA SER A 638 -12.41 15.92 -1.09
C SER A 638 -11.51 14.92 -1.82
N LEU A 639 -12.04 14.22 -2.81
CA LEU A 639 -11.28 13.34 -3.69
C LEU A 639 -10.81 14.12 -4.91
N CYS A 640 -11.75 14.74 -5.64
CA CYS A 640 -11.47 15.67 -6.73
C CYS A 640 -12.69 16.49 -7.09
N ILE A 641 -12.49 17.53 -7.90
CA ILE A 641 -13.52 18.20 -8.68
C ILE A 641 -13.45 17.57 -10.07
N PRO A 642 -14.44 16.74 -10.47
CA PRO A 642 -14.43 16.04 -11.75
C PRO A 642 -14.36 16.98 -12.94
N PHE A 643 -13.66 16.63 -14.01
CA PHE A 643 -13.68 17.39 -15.26
C PHE A 643 -15.02 17.23 -16.00
N ASP A 644 -15.53 16.01 -16.04
CA ASP A 644 -16.86 15.73 -16.60
C ASP A 644 -17.95 15.99 -15.54
N GLN A 645 -18.46 17.19 -15.54
CA GLN A 645 -19.52 17.63 -14.63
C GLN A 645 -20.89 17.05 -15.01
N ASP A 646 -21.11 16.75 -16.28
CA ASP A 646 -22.39 16.26 -16.79
C ASP A 646 -22.63 14.78 -16.43
N ARG A 647 -21.58 14.04 -16.15
CA ARG A 647 -21.64 12.62 -15.71
C ARG A 647 -22.59 12.40 -14.53
N PHE A 648 -22.72 13.39 -13.66
CA PHE A 648 -23.49 13.28 -12.41
C PHE A 648 -24.88 13.90 -12.53
N GLY A 649 -25.33 14.15 -13.74
CA GLY A 649 -26.55 14.88 -14.04
C GLY A 649 -26.33 16.39 -14.08
N LYS A 650 -27.35 17.09 -14.56
CA LYS A 650 -27.28 18.54 -14.72
C LYS A 650 -26.96 19.18 -13.36
N PHE A 651 -25.90 20.02 -13.32
CA PHE A 651 -25.62 20.81 -12.13
C PHE A 651 -26.85 21.70 -11.83
N PRO A 652 -27.31 21.72 -10.56
CA PRO A 652 -28.47 22.53 -10.24
C PRO A 652 -28.23 23.99 -10.61
N GLU A 653 -28.90 24.47 -11.64
CA GLU A 653 -28.81 25.85 -12.10
C GLU A 653 -29.81 26.74 -11.33
N GLY A 654 -29.30 27.86 -10.84
CA GLY A 654 -30.07 28.90 -10.20
C GLY A 654 -29.18 29.89 -9.49
N GLU A 655 -29.56 31.15 -9.45
CA GLU A 655 -28.83 32.20 -8.72
C GLU A 655 -28.64 31.87 -7.23
N ASN A 656 -29.39 30.89 -6.71
CA ASN A 656 -29.44 30.51 -5.29
C ASN A 656 -28.92 29.10 -4.98
N GLN A 657 -28.22 28.41 -5.91
CA GLN A 657 -27.65 27.10 -5.57
C GLN A 657 -26.56 27.25 -4.52
N LYS A 658 -26.90 26.88 -3.30
CA LYS A 658 -25.99 26.91 -2.15
C LYS A 658 -25.11 25.67 -2.10
N CYS A 659 -23.91 25.84 -1.54
CA CYS A 659 -23.06 24.75 -1.11
C CYS A 659 -23.82 23.87 -0.11
N VAL A 660 -23.62 22.56 -0.16
CA VAL A 660 -24.29 21.61 0.74
C VAL A 660 -23.95 21.84 2.21
N GLN A 661 -22.78 22.44 2.51
CA GLN A 661 -22.30 22.69 3.86
C GLN A 661 -22.54 24.12 4.35
N CYS A 662 -22.40 25.11 3.49
CA CYS A 662 -22.43 26.52 3.86
C CYS A 662 -23.37 27.34 2.94
N ASP A 663 -23.62 28.62 3.29
CA ASP A 663 -24.52 29.50 2.53
C ASP A 663 -23.87 30.11 1.28
N LYS A 664 -22.57 29.84 1.00
CA LYS A 664 -21.90 30.32 -0.20
C LYS A 664 -22.49 29.67 -1.46
N LYS A 665 -22.44 30.36 -2.58
CA LYS A 665 -22.83 29.82 -3.88
C LYS A 665 -21.96 28.60 -4.22
N ALA A 666 -22.57 27.49 -4.58
CA ALA A 666 -21.88 26.35 -5.13
C ALA A 666 -21.37 26.66 -6.55
N LYS A 667 -20.18 26.19 -6.89
CA LYS A 667 -19.55 26.43 -8.19
C LYS A 667 -19.69 25.23 -9.12
N ARG A 668 -19.44 24.02 -8.60
CA ARG A 668 -19.39 22.78 -9.38
C ARG A 668 -19.77 21.57 -8.53
N TRP A 669 -20.01 20.45 -9.18
CA TRP A 669 -19.99 19.15 -8.54
C TRP A 669 -18.58 18.80 -8.05
N ALA A 670 -18.47 18.35 -6.83
CA ALA A 670 -17.23 17.84 -6.26
C ALA A 670 -17.43 16.45 -5.65
N LEU A 671 -16.48 15.56 -5.86
CA LEU A 671 -16.49 14.21 -5.35
C LEU A 671 -15.86 14.18 -3.96
N PHE A 672 -16.63 13.73 -2.99
CA PHE A 672 -16.18 13.51 -1.61
C PHE A 672 -16.38 12.06 -1.20
N GLY A 673 -15.53 11.56 -0.31
CA GLY A 673 -15.64 10.20 0.19
C GLY A 673 -14.67 9.90 1.30
N ARG A 674 -14.83 8.74 1.91
CA ARG A 674 -13.77 8.17 2.74
C ARG A 674 -12.64 7.69 1.82
N SER A 675 -11.39 7.82 2.22
CA SER A 675 -10.23 7.46 1.39
C SER A 675 -9.29 6.50 2.11
N TYR A 676 -8.47 5.81 1.30
CA TYR A 676 -7.36 5.00 1.79
C TYR A 676 -6.22 5.86 2.31
#